data_8c6b58a6033ce2c45c4102610116b935
#
_entry.id   8c6b58a6033ce2c45c4102610116b935
#
_cell.length_a   1.000
_cell.length_b   1.000
_cell.length_c   1.000
_cell.angle_alpha   90.00
_cell.angle_beta   90.00
_cell.angle_gamma   90.00
#
_symmetry.space_group_name_H-M   'P 1'
#
loop_
_entity.id
_entity.type
_entity.pdbx_description
1 polymer ?
#
loop_
_entity_poly.entity_id
_entity_poly.type
_entity_poly.pdbx_seq_one_letter_code
_entity_poly.pdbx_strand_id
1 'polypeptide(L)'
;MKKKKIINGLNDQEVLASRQKYGENLLTPPAKEPMWKRFITKFEDPLIIILLVAGILSIAISFYEYYGLHEGTEVFFEPVGIFIAILLATGMAFFFEEKANKAFSVLNQVNDDEPVEVIRNGNTTQITKREVVVGDVVRLNTGSEVPADGTLLQAISLNIDESSLTGEPICHKSTHEADFDKEATFPTNYVLRGTKVMEGHGLFRIEKIGDNTENGKVFVASQIDNSVKTPLTEQLERLGKLITWASYTIAALILIARIIMFFSNFSFDWVHFLQYLLDSIMICVTLIVVAVPEGLPMAVTLSLAYSMRRMLKTNNLVRKMHACETMGATTVICTDKTGTLTQNQMRVSEMAIDRETEEHRALAREAIAVNSTASLDFTDAHHPTALGNPTEGALLLWLNDQGYDYRQLRTEAEVIDELPFSTERKCMGTLVRSAQLPGKTILYIKGATDIIRNYCSSIMGNRSWDEISNQLLTWQNRAMRTLGFACMLIDDDNLHEGVIPTLLDTIKQTGKGLTFQGIVAISDPVRKEVPAAVRECLDAGIDVKIVTGDTPGTAKEIGRQVGLWTEKDCDNCVITGPEFEALSDEELSKRINNLKIIARARPMDKKRLVEALQAQHQVVAVTGDGTNDAPALKAAHVGLSMGDGTNVAKEASDITIIDNSFRSIGRAVMWGRSLYQNIQRFILFQMTVNVAACLIVLAGALMGTQSPLTVTQMLWVNLIMDTFAAMALASLPPSESVMHDKPRNRKSFIINPAMTRLIIGVGCLFFVILLTLLYMLEHAPIQSMTDFLTWQNTGHHELTNHELSIFFTLFVMIQFWNMFNARAFATGRSTFHLKGCKGFGVIALLIFVGQIIIVQCGGRMFNVSPLSLSDWLIIVTSTSVVLWIGELFRLFNKRNKQ
;
A
#
# COMPACT_ATOMS: atom_id res chain seq x y z
N MET A 1 30.71 -23.81 -41.19
CA MET A 1 30.63 -22.49 -40.53
C MET A 1 29.57 -21.64 -41.26
N LYS A 2 28.35 -21.58 -40.77
CA LYS A 2 27.34 -20.66 -41.29
C LYS A 2 27.73 -19.26 -40.78
N LYS A 3 27.90 -18.27 -41.71
CA LYS A 3 28.18 -16.86 -41.39
C LYS A 3 27.15 -16.39 -40.38
N LYS A 4 27.57 -16.00 -39.19
CA LYS A 4 26.73 -15.29 -38.20
C LYS A 4 26.20 -14.02 -38.88
N LYS A 5 24.89 -13.96 -39.16
CA LYS A 5 24.23 -12.79 -39.74
C LYS A 5 24.29 -11.70 -38.67
N ILE A 6 25.13 -10.69 -38.87
CA ILE A 6 25.20 -9.54 -37.95
C ILE A 6 23.85 -8.82 -38.02
N ILE A 7 23.14 -8.76 -36.91
CA ILE A 7 21.84 -8.03 -36.80
C ILE A 7 22.21 -6.63 -36.34
N ASN A 8 22.06 -5.63 -37.23
CA ASN A 8 22.46 -4.25 -36.95
C ASN A 8 21.37 -3.43 -36.24
N GLY A 9 20.11 -3.92 -36.21
CA GLY A 9 18.98 -3.16 -35.70
C GLY A 9 18.64 -1.90 -36.53
N LEU A 10 17.76 -1.04 -36.00
CA LEU A 10 17.40 0.23 -36.64
C LEU A 10 18.48 1.31 -36.45
N ASN A 11 18.62 2.22 -37.43
CA ASN A 11 19.38 3.44 -37.23
C ASN A 11 18.48 4.59 -36.68
N ASP A 12 19.12 5.69 -36.23
CA ASP A 12 18.37 6.79 -35.56
C ASP A 12 17.31 7.44 -36.44
N GLN A 13 17.54 7.50 -37.76
CA GLN A 13 16.55 8.03 -38.71
C GLN A 13 15.34 7.10 -38.86
N GLU A 14 15.59 5.79 -38.91
CA GLU A 14 14.54 4.78 -39.01
C GLU A 14 13.73 4.72 -37.69
N VAL A 15 14.35 4.92 -36.54
CA VAL A 15 13.69 5.03 -35.24
C VAL A 15 12.73 6.22 -35.20
N LEU A 16 13.20 7.39 -35.66
CA LEU A 16 12.35 8.59 -35.75
C LEU A 16 11.16 8.41 -36.74
N ALA A 17 11.43 7.81 -37.90
CA ALA A 17 10.38 7.52 -38.88
C ALA A 17 9.33 6.52 -38.36
N SER A 18 9.79 5.47 -37.65
CA SER A 18 8.90 4.49 -37.02
C SER A 18 8.05 5.13 -35.92
N ARG A 19 8.66 5.98 -35.07
CA ARG A 19 7.96 6.71 -34.01
C ARG A 19 6.89 7.66 -34.54
N GLN A 20 7.19 8.36 -35.65
CA GLN A 20 6.21 9.23 -36.30
C GLN A 20 5.04 8.45 -36.89
N LYS A 21 5.29 7.24 -37.43
CA LYS A 21 4.27 6.42 -38.10
C LYS A 21 3.40 5.62 -37.13
N TYR A 22 3.99 5.04 -36.05
CA TYR A 22 3.32 4.08 -35.19
C TYR A 22 3.11 4.60 -33.76
N GLY A 23 3.69 5.76 -33.38
CA GLY A 23 3.60 6.35 -32.06
C GLY A 23 4.58 5.75 -31.04
N GLU A 24 4.27 5.92 -29.77
CA GLU A 24 5.03 5.39 -28.62
C GLU A 24 4.43 4.06 -28.15
N ASN A 25 5.24 3.23 -27.48
CA ASN A 25 4.79 1.94 -26.94
C ASN A 25 4.07 2.12 -25.59
N LEU A 26 2.93 2.83 -25.60
CA LEU A 26 2.07 3.07 -24.45
C LEU A 26 0.71 2.39 -24.65
N LEU A 27 0.17 1.88 -23.53
CA LEU A 27 -1.24 1.52 -23.48
C LEU A 27 -2.03 2.79 -23.19
N THR A 28 -3.01 3.10 -24.04
CA THR A 28 -3.82 4.31 -23.87
C THR A 28 -4.76 4.12 -22.69
N PRO A 29 -4.61 4.89 -21.59
CA PRO A 29 -5.58 4.84 -20.51
C PRO A 29 -6.96 5.24 -21.01
N PRO A 30 -8.06 4.80 -20.37
CA PRO A 30 -9.41 5.13 -20.77
C PRO A 30 -9.53 6.63 -20.96
N ALA A 31 -10.16 7.05 -22.07
CA ALA A 31 -10.38 8.44 -22.37
C ALA A 31 -11.13 9.06 -21.17
N LYS A 32 -10.46 9.94 -20.43
CA LYS A 32 -11.09 10.64 -19.31
C LYS A 32 -12.26 11.44 -19.88
N GLU A 33 -13.44 11.21 -19.33
CA GLU A 33 -14.58 12.06 -19.67
C GLU A 33 -14.21 13.53 -19.49
N PRO A 34 -14.66 14.43 -20.38
CA PRO A 34 -14.35 15.85 -20.30
C PRO A 34 -14.77 16.41 -18.94
N MET A 35 -13.98 17.31 -18.37
CA MET A 35 -14.16 17.84 -17.02
C MET A 35 -15.56 18.40 -16.80
N TRP A 36 -16.14 19.07 -17.79
CA TRP A 36 -17.50 19.63 -17.68
C TRP A 36 -18.58 18.55 -17.55
N LYS A 37 -18.44 17.40 -18.26
CA LYS A 37 -19.40 16.30 -18.14
C LYS A 37 -19.35 15.68 -16.75
N ARG A 38 -18.14 15.41 -16.21
CA ARG A 38 -17.96 14.91 -14.84
C ARG A 38 -18.42 15.88 -13.77
N PHE A 39 -18.35 17.20 -14.04
CA PHE A 39 -18.90 18.21 -13.16
C PHE A 39 -20.43 18.17 -13.16
N ILE A 40 -21.06 18.07 -14.35
CA ILE A 40 -22.53 17.98 -14.47
C ILE A 40 -23.07 16.71 -13.82
N THR A 41 -22.40 15.57 -13.94
CA THR A 41 -22.81 14.31 -13.30
C THR A 41 -22.91 14.43 -11.77
N LYS A 42 -22.19 15.38 -11.15
CA LYS A 42 -22.35 15.65 -9.71
C LYS A 42 -23.71 16.21 -9.34
N PHE A 43 -24.41 16.84 -10.28
CA PHE A 43 -25.78 17.33 -10.05
C PHE A 43 -26.86 16.22 -10.10
N GLU A 44 -26.47 15.00 -10.48
CA GLU A 44 -27.32 13.80 -10.40
C GLU A 44 -27.39 13.21 -8.97
N ASP A 45 -26.59 13.74 -8.04
CA ASP A 45 -26.67 13.34 -6.63
C ASP A 45 -28.07 13.64 -6.06
N PRO A 46 -28.74 12.65 -5.47
CA PRO A 46 -30.11 12.81 -4.93
C PRO A 46 -30.26 14.00 -3.97
N LEU A 47 -29.21 14.33 -3.22
CA LEU A 47 -29.21 15.45 -2.27
C LEU A 47 -29.15 16.80 -2.98
N ILE A 48 -28.30 16.90 -3.99
CA ILE A 48 -28.22 18.12 -4.81
C ILE A 48 -29.54 18.33 -5.56
N ILE A 49 -30.20 17.26 -6.02
CA ILE A 49 -31.54 17.34 -6.62
C ILE A 49 -32.54 17.88 -5.62
N ILE A 50 -32.55 17.41 -4.35
CA ILE A 50 -33.43 17.92 -3.31
C ILE A 50 -33.17 19.42 -3.07
N LEU A 51 -31.92 19.84 -2.98
CA LEU A 51 -31.53 21.23 -2.82
C LEU A 51 -31.94 22.10 -4.02
N LEU A 52 -31.82 21.58 -5.25
CA LEU A 52 -32.32 22.28 -6.45
C LEU A 52 -33.83 22.45 -6.42
N VAL A 53 -34.56 21.41 -6.02
CA VAL A 53 -36.02 21.48 -5.84
C VAL A 53 -36.40 22.51 -4.76
N ALA A 54 -35.68 22.51 -3.64
CA ALA A 54 -35.87 23.51 -2.58
C ALA A 54 -35.56 24.93 -3.06
N GLY A 55 -34.47 25.13 -3.83
CA GLY A 55 -34.17 26.42 -4.42
C GLY A 55 -35.26 26.92 -5.41
N ILE A 56 -35.82 26.03 -6.21
CA ILE A 56 -36.93 26.33 -7.12
C ILE A 56 -38.20 26.71 -6.33
N LEU A 57 -38.52 25.96 -5.27
CA LEU A 57 -39.63 26.26 -4.37
C LEU A 57 -39.42 27.62 -3.68
N SER A 58 -38.24 27.90 -3.16
CA SER A 58 -37.87 29.18 -2.56
C SER A 58 -38.03 30.33 -3.56
N ILE A 59 -37.64 30.16 -4.84
CA ILE A 59 -37.91 31.14 -5.90
C ILE A 59 -39.43 31.36 -6.05
N ALA A 60 -40.23 30.31 -6.09
CA ALA A 60 -41.69 30.42 -6.24
C ALA A 60 -42.32 31.18 -5.06
N ILE A 61 -41.86 30.93 -3.82
CA ILE A 61 -42.24 31.65 -2.63
C ILE A 61 -41.87 33.14 -2.74
N SER A 62 -40.61 33.43 -3.11
CA SER A 62 -40.15 34.83 -3.28
C SER A 62 -40.94 35.60 -4.34
N PHE A 63 -41.35 34.96 -5.44
CA PHE A 63 -42.25 35.57 -6.43
C PHE A 63 -43.64 35.87 -5.82
N TYR A 64 -44.18 34.98 -5.00
CA TYR A 64 -45.43 35.19 -4.32
C TYR A 64 -45.32 36.35 -3.31
N GLU A 65 -44.26 36.40 -2.51
CA GLU A 65 -43.99 37.47 -1.53
C GLU A 65 -43.82 38.83 -2.24
N TYR A 66 -43.10 38.86 -3.34
CA TYR A 66 -42.84 40.07 -4.12
C TYR A 66 -44.11 40.63 -4.82
N TYR A 67 -44.88 39.76 -5.54
CA TYR A 67 -46.06 40.19 -6.30
C TYR A 67 -47.36 40.14 -5.50
N GLY A 68 -47.52 39.21 -4.56
CA GLY A 68 -48.72 39.00 -3.79
C GLY A 68 -48.76 39.80 -2.47
N LEU A 69 -47.63 39.84 -1.77
CA LEU A 69 -47.52 40.55 -0.49
C LEU A 69 -46.85 41.91 -0.61
N HIS A 70 -46.37 42.29 -1.81
CA HIS A 70 -45.69 43.56 -2.09
C HIS A 70 -44.41 43.77 -1.25
N GLU A 71 -43.72 42.72 -0.88
CA GLU A 71 -42.44 42.81 -0.21
C GLU A 71 -41.34 43.32 -1.16
N GLY A 72 -40.21 43.77 -0.62
CA GLY A 72 -39.08 44.30 -1.42
C GLY A 72 -38.36 43.21 -2.21
N THR A 73 -37.49 43.61 -3.17
CA THR A 73 -36.66 42.68 -3.99
C THR A 73 -35.72 41.81 -3.16
N GLU A 74 -35.67 42.04 -1.86
CA GLU A 74 -34.79 41.40 -0.90
C GLU A 74 -35.16 39.93 -0.64
N VAL A 75 -36.40 39.53 -0.90
CA VAL A 75 -36.90 38.15 -0.80
C VAL A 75 -36.18 37.18 -1.74
N PHE A 76 -35.57 37.70 -2.82
CA PHE A 76 -34.80 36.88 -3.75
C PHE A 76 -33.39 36.55 -3.27
N PHE A 77 -32.90 37.15 -2.16
CA PHE A 77 -31.52 36.83 -1.68
C PHE A 77 -31.39 35.40 -1.14
N GLU A 78 -32.45 34.86 -0.51
CA GLU A 78 -32.39 33.50 0.03
C GLU A 78 -32.27 32.44 -1.08
N PRO A 79 -33.13 32.36 -2.11
CA PRO A 79 -32.98 31.41 -3.21
C PRO A 79 -31.66 31.59 -3.95
N VAL A 80 -31.21 32.83 -4.18
CA VAL A 80 -29.89 33.07 -4.80
C VAL A 80 -28.77 32.50 -3.92
N GLY A 81 -28.87 32.65 -2.61
CA GLY A 81 -27.98 32.07 -1.62
C GLY A 81 -27.90 30.54 -1.72
N ILE A 82 -29.03 29.86 -1.84
CA ILE A 82 -29.12 28.41 -2.00
C ILE A 82 -28.38 27.97 -3.28
N PHE A 83 -28.64 28.61 -4.41
CA PHE A 83 -27.99 28.25 -5.68
C PHE A 83 -26.47 28.51 -5.66
N ILE A 84 -26.01 29.62 -5.07
CA ILE A 84 -24.59 29.92 -4.89
C ILE A 84 -23.95 28.87 -3.99
N ALA A 85 -24.60 28.50 -2.89
CA ALA A 85 -24.09 27.51 -1.97
C ALA A 85 -23.98 26.12 -2.65
N ILE A 86 -24.98 25.68 -3.40
CA ILE A 86 -24.93 24.44 -4.19
C ILE A 86 -23.75 24.46 -5.16
N LEU A 87 -23.54 25.56 -5.87
CA LEU A 87 -22.48 25.70 -6.88
C LEU A 87 -21.09 25.69 -6.23
N LEU A 88 -20.91 26.39 -5.12
CA LEU A 88 -19.67 26.37 -4.33
C LEU A 88 -19.36 24.98 -3.78
N ALA A 89 -20.35 24.32 -3.27
CA ALA A 89 -20.24 22.98 -2.73
C ALA A 89 -19.83 21.94 -3.76
N THR A 90 -20.62 21.86 -4.80
CA THR A 90 -20.36 20.95 -5.93
C THR A 90 -18.99 21.25 -6.55
N GLY A 91 -18.66 22.55 -6.68
CA GLY A 91 -17.37 23.01 -7.20
C GLY A 91 -16.20 22.60 -6.32
N MET A 92 -16.29 22.75 -5.01
CA MET A 92 -15.26 22.34 -4.06
C MET A 92 -15.10 20.81 -4.02
N ALA A 93 -16.19 20.06 -3.95
CA ALA A 93 -16.17 18.61 -3.97
C ALA A 93 -15.49 18.09 -5.24
N PHE A 94 -15.85 18.61 -6.38
CA PHE A 94 -15.25 18.29 -7.68
C PHE A 94 -13.74 18.64 -7.72
N PHE A 95 -13.36 19.83 -7.25
CA PHE A 95 -11.97 20.27 -7.21
C PHE A 95 -11.07 19.36 -6.37
N PHE A 96 -11.52 18.99 -5.18
CA PHE A 96 -10.75 18.12 -4.29
C PHE A 96 -10.67 16.69 -4.82
N GLU A 97 -11.73 16.16 -5.42
CA GLU A 97 -11.73 14.84 -6.07
C GLU A 97 -10.75 14.81 -7.25
N GLU A 98 -10.77 15.85 -8.09
CA GLU A 98 -9.83 15.95 -9.22
C GLU A 98 -8.37 16.07 -8.74
N LYS A 99 -8.13 16.82 -7.68
CA LYS A 99 -6.80 16.93 -7.07
C LYS A 99 -6.31 15.61 -6.49
N ALA A 100 -7.20 14.83 -5.87
CA ALA A 100 -6.89 13.50 -5.37
C ALA A 100 -6.58 12.51 -6.52
N ASN A 101 -7.39 12.54 -7.57
CA ASN A 101 -7.20 11.69 -8.76
C ASN A 101 -5.91 12.04 -9.51
N LYS A 102 -5.56 13.32 -9.61
CA LYS A 102 -4.26 13.74 -10.18
C LYS A 102 -3.08 13.25 -9.35
N ALA A 103 -3.15 13.37 -8.02
CA ALA A 103 -2.09 12.88 -7.14
C ALA A 103 -1.87 11.36 -7.31
N PHE A 104 -2.94 10.60 -7.51
CA PHE A 104 -2.88 9.16 -7.77
C PHE A 104 -2.26 8.86 -9.15
N SER A 105 -2.68 9.56 -10.21
CA SER A 105 -2.17 9.30 -11.57
C SER A 105 -0.66 9.56 -11.71
N VAL A 106 -0.13 10.58 -11.03
CA VAL A 106 1.31 10.88 -11.02
C VAL A 106 2.12 9.77 -10.33
N LEU A 107 1.59 9.18 -9.26
CA LEU A 107 2.25 8.08 -8.55
C LEU A 107 2.31 6.79 -9.38
N ASN A 108 1.32 6.55 -10.22
CA ASN A 108 1.28 5.36 -11.08
C ASN A 108 2.12 5.50 -12.37
N GLN A 109 2.46 6.71 -12.81
CA GLN A 109 3.30 6.93 -14.00
C GLN A 109 4.79 6.57 -13.80
N VAL A 110 5.25 6.42 -12.56
CA VAL A 110 6.66 6.10 -12.25
C VAL A 110 7.06 4.67 -12.68
N ASN A 111 6.11 3.80 -13.05
CA ASN A 111 6.36 2.38 -13.34
C ASN A 111 6.55 2.02 -14.83
N ASP A 112 6.37 2.94 -15.77
CA ASP A 112 6.51 2.64 -17.21
C ASP A 112 7.95 2.87 -17.76
N ASP A 113 8.89 3.27 -16.92
CA ASP A 113 10.27 3.57 -17.29
C ASP A 113 11.23 2.36 -17.11
N GLU A 114 10.75 1.12 -17.34
CA GLU A 114 11.60 -0.05 -17.26
C GLU A 114 12.62 -0.10 -18.39
N PRO A 115 13.90 -0.43 -18.07
CA PRO A 115 14.93 -0.53 -19.09
C PRO A 115 14.75 -1.79 -19.94
N VAL A 116 14.78 -1.64 -21.24
CA VAL A 116 14.72 -2.71 -22.26
C VAL A 116 16.02 -2.69 -23.07
N GLU A 117 16.65 -3.86 -23.26
CA GLU A 117 17.84 -4.00 -24.07
C GLU A 117 17.46 -4.11 -25.55
N VAL A 118 17.86 -3.12 -26.33
CA VAL A 118 17.63 -3.09 -27.80
C VAL A 118 18.95 -3.03 -28.57
N ILE A 119 18.94 -3.57 -29.78
CA ILE A 119 20.06 -3.45 -30.72
C ILE A 119 19.71 -2.34 -31.71
N ARG A 120 20.46 -1.24 -31.67
CA ARG A 120 20.37 -0.09 -32.61
C ARG A 120 21.78 0.28 -33.08
N ASN A 121 21.92 0.65 -34.34
CA ASN A 121 23.24 0.98 -34.94
C ASN A 121 24.31 -0.09 -34.72
N GLY A 122 23.93 -1.37 -34.64
CA GLY A 122 24.85 -2.49 -34.37
C GLY A 122 25.29 -2.64 -32.91
N ASN A 123 24.87 -1.75 -32.00
CA ASN A 123 25.21 -1.79 -30.58
C ASN A 123 23.99 -2.13 -29.71
N THR A 124 24.22 -2.86 -28.61
CA THR A 124 23.19 -3.07 -27.60
C THR A 124 23.12 -1.85 -26.70
N THR A 125 21.94 -1.23 -26.62
CA THR A 125 21.67 -0.07 -25.76
C THR A 125 20.45 -0.34 -24.89
N GLN A 126 20.43 0.25 -23.71
CA GLN A 126 19.25 0.23 -22.85
C GLN A 126 18.41 1.47 -23.10
N ILE A 127 17.11 1.26 -23.35
CA ILE A 127 16.10 2.33 -23.51
C ILE A 127 14.91 2.02 -22.62
N THR A 128 14.05 3.00 -22.39
CA THR A 128 12.81 2.76 -21.64
C THR A 128 11.81 1.96 -22.49
N LYS A 129 10.95 1.15 -21.86
CA LYS A 129 9.88 0.37 -22.51
C LYS A 129 8.99 1.25 -23.40
N ARG A 130 8.80 2.50 -23.01
CA ARG A 130 8.04 3.52 -23.76
C ARG A 130 8.70 3.91 -25.07
N GLU A 131 10.04 3.96 -25.12
CA GLU A 131 10.81 4.41 -26.28
C GLU A 131 11.01 3.37 -27.38
N VAL A 132 10.53 2.15 -27.12
CA VAL A 132 10.58 1.04 -28.06
C VAL A 132 9.67 1.32 -29.27
N VAL A 133 10.13 1.06 -30.49
CA VAL A 133 9.37 1.30 -31.74
C VAL A 133 9.27 0.04 -32.59
N VAL A 134 8.31 0.05 -33.52
CA VAL A 134 8.15 -1.03 -34.50
C VAL A 134 9.41 -1.17 -35.35
N GLY A 135 9.92 -2.39 -35.46
CA GLY A 135 11.16 -2.72 -36.16
C GLY A 135 12.39 -2.84 -35.28
N ASP A 136 12.35 -2.37 -34.01
CA ASP A 136 13.43 -2.59 -33.06
C ASP A 136 13.72 -4.08 -32.85
N VAL A 137 14.98 -4.40 -32.62
CA VAL A 137 15.41 -5.74 -32.26
C VAL A 137 15.72 -5.74 -30.75
N VAL A 138 14.93 -6.50 -30.01
CA VAL A 138 15.02 -6.59 -28.55
C VAL A 138 15.70 -7.88 -28.15
N ARG A 139 16.56 -7.80 -27.11
CA ARG A 139 17.15 -8.96 -26.44
C ARG A 139 16.29 -9.37 -25.25
N LEU A 140 15.91 -10.64 -25.22
CA LEU A 140 15.23 -11.27 -24.12
C LEU A 140 16.21 -12.14 -23.33
N ASN A 141 16.21 -11.97 -22.01
CA ASN A 141 16.96 -12.77 -21.06
C ASN A 141 15.98 -13.40 -20.06
N THR A 142 16.41 -14.47 -19.38
CA THR A 142 15.62 -15.08 -18.31
C THR A 142 15.19 -14.02 -17.28
N GLY A 143 13.90 -13.98 -16.98
CA GLY A 143 13.31 -12.98 -16.08
C GLY A 143 12.86 -11.68 -16.77
N SER A 144 13.18 -11.45 -18.06
CA SER A 144 12.70 -10.27 -18.81
C SER A 144 11.21 -10.38 -19.13
N GLU A 145 10.51 -9.25 -19.10
CA GLU A 145 9.17 -9.10 -19.68
C GLU A 145 9.30 -8.71 -21.16
N VAL A 146 8.43 -9.28 -21.99
CA VAL A 146 8.36 -8.94 -23.42
C VAL A 146 7.70 -7.58 -23.57
N PRO A 147 8.41 -6.54 -24.08
CA PRO A 147 7.91 -5.14 -24.10
C PRO A 147 6.84 -4.86 -25.14
N ALA A 148 6.77 -5.68 -26.20
CA ALA A 148 5.87 -5.49 -27.34
C ALA A 148 5.72 -6.80 -28.12
N ASP A 149 4.72 -6.91 -28.99
CA ASP A 149 4.53 -8.13 -29.81
C ASP A 149 5.51 -8.16 -31.00
N GLY A 150 6.03 -9.35 -31.31
CA GLY A 150 6.93 -9.50 -32.43
C GLY A 150 7.39 -10.92 -32.73
N THR A 151 8.15 -11.04 -33.84
CA THR A 151 8.65 -12.32 -34.36
C THR A 151 10.07 -12.58 -33.87
N LEU A 152 10.34 -13.80 -33.40
CA LEU A 152 11.66 -14.26 -32.99
C LEU A 152 12.63 -14.34 -34.17
N LEU A 153 13.82 -13.77 -34.00
CA LEU A 153 14.95 -13.89 -34.91
C LEU A 153 15.93 -14.98 -34.46
N GLN A 154 16.00 -15.19 -33.14
CA GLN A 154 16.83 -16.21 -32.51
C GLN A 154 16.19 -16.64 -31.19
N ALA A 155 16.17 -17.92 -30.89
CA ALA A 155 15.73 -18.50 -29.63
C ALA A 155 16.70 -19.60 -29.23
N ILE A 156 17.09 -19.64 -27.95
CA ILE A 156 17.96 -20.67 -27.39
C ILE A 156 17.32 -21.11 -26.07
N SER A 157 16.75 -22.31 -26.07
CA SER A 157 16.00 -22.90 -24.95
C SER A 157 14.99 -21.93 -24.35
N LEU A 158 14.28 -21.18 -25.22
CA LEU A 158 13.43 -20.08 -24.79
C LEU A 158 12.06 -20.61 -24.40
N ASN A 159 11.72 -20.50 -23.10
CA ASN A 159 10.43 -20.83 -22.52
C ASN A 159 9.80 -19.55 -21.98
N ILE A 160 8.56 -19.25 -22.39
CA ILE A 160 7.83 -18.04 -22.05
C ILE A 160 6.53 -18.42 -21.34
N ASP A 161 6.23 -17.73 -20.23
CA ASP A 161 4.92 -17.81 -19.56
C ASP A 161 3.92 -16.90 -20.28
N GLU A 162 2.96 -17.51 -20.96
CA GLU A 162 1.87 -16.85 -21.67
C GLU A 162 0.52 -16.98 -20.95
N SER A 163 0.51 -17.48 -19.70
CA SER A 163 -0.71 -17.76 -18.94
C SER A 163 -1.64 -16.55 -18.78
N SER A 164 -1.08 -15.34 -18.79
CA SER A 164 -1.86 -14.09 -18.70
C SER A 164 -2.74 -13.80 -19.92
N LEU A 165 -2.39 -14.37 -21.09
CA LEU A 165 -3.09 -14.15 -22.36
C LEU A 165 -3.74 -15.41 -22.91
N THR A 166 -3.10 -16.56 -22.77
CA THR A 166 -3.55 -17.84 -23.35
C THR A 166 -4.12 -18.82 -22.32
N GLY A 167 -3.78 -18.64 -21.04
CA GLY A 167 -4.04 -19.61 -19.99
C GLY A 167 -3.01 -20.75 -19.90
N GLU A 168 -2.05 -20.82 -20.83
CA GLU A 168 -1.00 -21.83 -20.85
C GLU A 168 0.25 -21.35 -20.08
N PRO A 169 0.69 -22.07 -19.03
CA PRO A 169 1.68 -21.55 -18.09
C PRO A 169 3.10 -21.51 -18.63
N ILE A 170 3.48 -22.35 -19.60
CA ILE A 170 4.83 -22.37 -20.21
C ILE A 170 4.71 -22.79 -21.67
N CYS A 171 5.10 -21.89 -22.57
CA CYS A 171 5.18 -22.15 -24.01
C CYS A 171 6.63 -22.19 -24.46
N HIS A 172 7.02 -23.29 -25.10
CA HIS A 172 8.33 -23.38 -25.73
C HIS A 172 8.34 -22.57 -27.02
N LYS A 173 9.33 -21.68 -27.16
CA LYS A 173 9.47 -20.80 -28.32
C LYS A 173 10.69 -21.19 -29.14
N SER A 174 10.50 -21.34 -30.47
CA SER A 174 11.56 -21.75 -31.40
C SER A 174 11.48 -20.96 -32.70
N THR A 175 12.62 -20.83 -33.37
CA THR A 175 12.72 -20.29 -34.76
C THR A 175 12.80 -21.42 -35.80
N HIS A 176 12.85 -22.69 -35.38
CA HIS A 176 12.92 -23.85 -36.31
C HIS A 176 11.49 -24.35 -36.60
N GLU A 177 11.11 -24.39 -37.86
CA GLU A 177 9.78 -24.83 -38.29
C GLU A 177 9.43 -26.28 -37.86
N ALA A 178 10.45 -27.12 -37.63
CA ALA A 178 10.24 -28.47 -37.16
C ALA A 178 9.71 -28.56 -35.72
N ASP A 179 9.98 -27.52 -34.91
CA ASP A 179 9.62 -27.45 -33.49
C ASP A 179 8.29 -26.66 -33.28
N PHE A 180 7.61 -26.26 -34.38
CA PHE A 180 6.41 -25.46 -34.28
C PHE A 180 5.24 -26.31 -33.81
N ASP A 181 4.64 -25.89 -32.68
CA ASP A 181 3.39 -26.46 -32.20
C ASP A 181 2.22 -25.93 -33.05
N LYS A 182 1.51 -26.85 -33.73
CA LYS A 182 0.36 -26.52 -34.57
C LYS A 182 -0.94 -26.28 -33.81
N GLU A 183 -0.96 -26.69 -32.54
CA GLU A 183 -2.12 -26.55 -31.65
C GLU A 183 -1.99 -25.32 -30.74
N ALA A 184 -0.83 -24.66 -30.72
CA ALA A 184 -0.61 -23.46 -29.92
C ALA A 184 -1.50 -22.31 -30.35
N THR A 185 -2.05 -21.56 -29.40
CA THR A 185 -2.92 -20.40 -29.63
C THR A 185 -2.24 -19.31 -30.44
N PHE A 186 -0.93 -19.11 -30.27
CA PHE A 186 -0.09 -18.19 -31.04
C PHE A 186 1.11 -18.94 -31.64
N PRO A 187 1.63 -18.47 -32.77
CA PRO A 187 2.77 -19.10 -33.43
C PRO A 187 3.97 -19.29 -32.51
N THR A 188 4.62 -20.44 -32.58
CA THR A 188 5.79 -20.79 -31.74
C THR A 188 6.97 -19.80 -31.92
N ASN A 189 7.06 -19.11 -33.05
CA ASN A 189 8.07 -18.10 -33.33
C ASN A 189 7.60 -16.66 -33.02
N TYR A 190 6.49 -16.48 -32.31
CA TYR A 190 5.93 -15.17 -31.98
C TYR A 190 5.90 -14.97 -30.46
N VAL A 191 6.23 -13.76 -30.01
CA VAL A 191 6.24 -13.37 -28.61
C VAL A 191 5.27 -12.24 -28.37
N LEU A 192 4.61 -12.23 -27.22
CA LEU A 192 3.50 -11.35 -26.89
C LEU A 192 3.89 -10.39 -25.76
N ARG A 193 3.45 -9.13 -25.85
CA ARG A 193 3.64 -8.11 -24.82
C ARG A 193 3.08 -8.57 -23.47
N GLY A 194 3.86 -8.32 -22.38
CA GLY A 194 3.44 -8.62 -21.02
C GLY A 194 3.61 -10.10 -20.62
N THR A 195 4.12 -10.94 -21.53
CA THR A 195 4.55 -12.31 -21.22
C THR A 195 5.97 -12.32 -20.69
N LYS A 196 6.36 -13.38 -20.00
CA LYS A 196 7.64 -13.42 -19.29
C LYS A 196 8.52 -14.58 -19.69
N VAL A 197 9.81 -14.28 -19.88
CA VAL A 197 10.83 -15.29 -20.14
C VAL A 197 11.14 -16.04 -18.85
N MET A 198 10.76 -17.32 -18.81
CA MET A 198 11.01 -18.21 -17.67
C MET A 198 12.40 -18.83 -17.75
N GLU A 199 12.84 -19.19 -18.97
CA GLU A 199 14.13 -19.86 -19.20
C GLU A 199 14.67 -19.51 -20.57
N GLY A 200 16.00 -19.52 -20.73
CA GLY A 200 16.68 -19.29 -21.99
C GLY A 200 16.83 -17.81 -22.34
N HIS A 201 17.18 -17.55 -23.59
CA HIS A 201 17.34 -16.21 -24.13
C HIS A 201 17.03 -16.17 -25.64
N GLY A 202 16.68 -14.97 -26.14
CA GLY A 202 16.35 -14.80 -27.54
C GLY A 202 16.50 -13.38 -28.07
N LEU A 203 16.39 -13.23 -29.38
CA LEU A 203 16.27 -11.95 -30.07
C LEU A 203 14.98 -11.95 -30.86
N PHE A 204 14.20 -10.88 -30.78
CA PHE A 204 12.99 -10.75 -31.57
C PHE A 204 12.87 -9.35 -32.18
N ARG A 205 12.13 -9.23 -33.28
CA ARG A 205 11.83 -7.97 -33.94
C ARG A 205 10.41 -7.56 -33.61
N ILE A 206 10.24 -6.33 -33.20
CA ILE A 206 8.92 -5.77 -32.85
C ILE A 206 8.08 -5.51 -34.10
N GLU A 207 6.85 -5.97 -34.08
CA GLU A 207 5.83 -5.77 -35.14
C GLU A 207 4.68 -4.89 -34.69
N LYS A 208 4.24 -5.00 -33.41
CA LYS A 208 3.14 -4.23 -32.85
C LYS A 208 3.53 -3.63 -31.50
N ILE A 209 3.09 -2.40 -31.25
CA ILE A 209 3.34 -1.66 -30.01
C ILE A 209 2.02 -1.11 -29.43
N GLY A 210 2.02 -0.78 -28.16
CA GLY A 210 0.91 -0.13 -27.44
C GLY A 210 -0.40 -0.90 -27.56
N ASP A 211 -1.48 -0.18 -27.85
CA ASP A 211 -2.84 -0.72 -27.96
C ASP A 211 -3.03 -1.74 -29.10
N ASN A 212 -2.12 -1.77 -30.06
CA ASN A 212 -2.18 -2.70 -31.20
C ASN A 212 -1.64 -4.09 -30.84
N THR A 213 -0.99 -4.27 -29.69
CA THR A 213 -0.55 -5.57 -29.17
C THR A 213 -1.75 -6.41 -28.73
N GLU A 214 -1.60 -7.73 -28.63
CA GLU A 214 -2.69 -8.60 -28.15
C GLU A 214 -3.05 -8.25 -26.68
N ASN A 215 -2.04 -7.98 -25.84
CA ASN A 215 -2.27 -7.47 -24.49
C ASN A 215 -2.98 -6.11 -24.50
N GLY A 216 -2.61 -5.21 -25.44
CA GLY A 216 -3.26 -3.91 -25.62
C GLY A 216 -4.74 -4.04 -25.96
N LYS A 217 -5.10 -4.95 -26.84
CA LYS A 217 -6.52 -5.22 -27.19
C LYS A 217 -7.31 -5.75 -25.99
N VAL A 218 -6.73 -6.67 -25.21
CA VAL A 218 -7.32 -7.16 -23.96
C VAL A 218 -7.46 -6.02 -22.95
N PHE A 219 -6.44 -5.18 -22.82
CA PHE A 219 -6.47 -4.02 -21.92
C PHE A 219 -7.60 -3.05 -22.32
N VAL A 220 -7.71 -2.69 -23.57
CA VAL A 220 -8.81 -1.82 -24.09
C VAL A 220 -10.18 -2.47 -23.89
N ALA A 221 -10.30 -3.77 -24.14
CA ALA A 221 -11.56 -4.51 -23.93
C ALA A 221 -11.92 -4.68 -22.45
N SER A 222 -10.94 -4.77 -21.57
CA SER A 222 -11.13 -4.92 -20.12
C SER A 222 -11.30 -3.60 -19.37
N GLN A 223 -11.28 -2.44 -20.07
CA GLN A 223 -11.55 -1.11 -19.50
C GLN A 223 -13.00 -0.93 -18.98
N ILE A 224 -13.72 -2.01 -18.73
CA ILE A 224 -14.97 -2.00 -18.00
C ILE A 224 -14.65 -1.82 -16.52
N ASP A 225 -14.88 -0.59 -16.05
CA ASP A 225 -15.11 -0.16 -14.65
C ASP A 225 -14.36 -0.93 -13.54
N ASN A 226 -13.11 -0.55 -13.32
CA ASN A 226 -12.29 -1.04 -12.20
C ASN A 226 -12.54 -0.30 -10.88
N SER A 227 -13.73 0.24 -10.66
CA SER A 227 -14.13 0.78 -9.35
C SER A 227 -14.50 -0.35 -8.39
N VAL A 228 -13.55 -1.19 -8.03
CA VAL A 228 -13.73 -2.13 -6.92
C VAL A 228 -13.94 -1.28 -5.66
N LYS A 229 -15.20 -1.26 -5.17
CA LYS A 229 -15.56 -0.54 -3.94
C LYS A 229 -14.77 -1.14 -2.78
N THR A 230 -14.12 -0.27 -2.00
CA THR A 230 -13.44 -0.73 -0.78
C THR A 230 -14.46 -1.14 0.28
N PRO A 231 -14.12 -2.06 1.20
CA PRO A 231 -14.99 -2.42 2.32
C PRO A 231 -15.43 -1.20 3.15
N LEU A 232 -14.56 -0.21 3.26
CA LEU A 232 -14.87 1.06 3.93
C LEU A 232 -15.91 1.86 3.15
N THR A 233 -15.77 1.96 1.83
CA THR A 233 -16.74 2.65 0.97
C THR A 233 -18.12 2.01 1.08
N GLU A 234 -18.22 0.68 1.08
CA GLU A 234 -19.47 -0.05 1.27
C GLU A 234 -20.11 0.23 2.64
N GLN A 235 -19.30 0.24 3.71
CA GLN A 235 -19.80 0.56 5.06
C GLN A 235 -20.33 2.00 5.15
N LEU A 236 -19.63 2.95 4.48
CA LEU A 236 -20.02 4.35 4.45
C LEU A 236 -21.28 4.59 3.62
N GLU A 237 -21.43 3.91 2.49
CA GLU A 237 -22.69 3.93 1.70
C GLU A 237 -23.86 3.38 2.53
N ARG A 238 -23.63 2.29 3.27
CA ARG A 238 -24.64 1.72 4.18
C ARG A 238 -25.00 2.69 5.30
N LEU A 239 -24.01 3.36 5.89
CA LEU A 239 -24.23 4.42 6.90
C LEU A 239 -25.04 5.58 6.30
N GLY A 240 -24.63 6.07 5.13
CA GLY A 240 -25.32 7.13 4.41
C GLY A 240 -26.79 6.80 4.15
N LYS A 241 -27.08 5.60 3.63
CA LYS A 241 -28.45 5.13 3.40
C LYS A 241 -29.28 5.08 4.68
N LEU A 242 -28.69 4.61 5.79
CA LEU A 242 -29.38 4.56 7.09
C LEU A 242 -29.75 5.94 7.57
N ILE A 243 -28.84 6.90 7.48
CA ILE A 243 -29.06 8.30 7.89
C ILE A 243 -30.12 8.94 6.99
N THR A 244 -30.04 8.77 5.69
CA THR A 244 -31.01 9.29 4.71
C THR A 244 -32.43 8.77 5.00
N TRP A 245 -32.58 7.46 5.24
CA TRP A 245 -33.87 6.90 5.62
C TRP A 245 -34.43 7.46 6.94
N ALA A 246 -33.57 7.59 7.95
CA ALA A 246 -33.93 8.20 9.22
C ALA A 246 -34.40 9.66 9.02
N SER A 247 -33.70 10.44 8.21
CA SER A 247 -34.02 11.83 7.90
C SER A 247 -35.35 11.98 7.19
N TYR A 248 -35.62 11.15 6.20
CA TYR A 248 -36.91 11.13 5.51
C TYR A 248 -38.06 10.77 6.45
N THR A 249 -37.83 9.82 7.36
CA THR A 249 -38.85 9.43 8.35
C THR A 249 -39.15 10.57 9.30
N ILE A 250 -38.11 11.26 9.82
CA ILE A 250 -38.28 12.40 10.73
C ILE A 250 -38.93 13.56 9.98
N ALA A 251 -38.52 13.88 8.76
CA ALA A 251 -39.14 14.93 7.95
C ALA A 251 -40.62 14.66 7.69
N ALA A 252 -40.99 13.42 7.36
CA ALA A 252 -42.41 13.05 7.19
C ALA A 252 -43.21 13.21 8.50
N LEU A 253 -42.64 12.83 9.65
CA LEU A 253 -43.27 13.02 10.95
C LEU A 253 -43.48 14.50 11.28
N ILE A 254 -42.49 15.37 11.00
CA ILE A 254 -42.61 16.82 11.17
C ILE A 254 -43.74 17.37 10.28
N LEU A 255 -43.77 17.00 9.01
CA LEU A 255 -44.81 17.48 8.08
C LEU A 255 -46.19 17.09 8.56
N ILE A 256 -46.38 15.85 8.99
CA ILE A 256 -47.65 15.38 9.55
C ILE A 256 -48.00 16.16 10.82
N ALA A 257 -47.07 16.31 11.75
CA ALA A 257 -47.29 17.05 13.00
C ALA A 257 -47.68 18.50 12.73
N ARG A 258 -46.99 19.19 11.83
CA ARG A 258 -47.30 20.57 11.46
C ARG A 258 -48.67 20.70 10.77
N ILE A 259 -49.05 19.78 9.91
CA ILE A 259 -50.39 19.74 9.31
C ILE A 259 -51.47 19.59 10.40
N ILE A 260 -51.25 18.67 11.36
CA ILE A 260 -52.17 18.49 12.50
C ILE A 260 -52.26 19.78 13.33
N MET A 261 -51.15 20.43 13.62
CA MET A 261 -51.10 21.70 14.37
C MET A 261 -51.87 22.82 13.64
N PHE A 262 -51.75 22.89 12.30
CA PHE A 262 -52.52 23.85 11.50
C PHE A 262 -54.02 23.68 11.69
N PHE A 263 -54.53 22.46 11.51
CA PHE A 263 -55.95 22.17 11.66
C PHE A 263 -56.49 22.31 13.10
N SER A 264 -55.60 22.22 14.09
CA SER A 264 -55.94 22.41 15.50
C SER A 264 -56.07 23.89 15.90
N ASN A 265 -55.27 24.78 15.31
CA ASN A 265 -55.07 26.14 15.78
C ASN A 265 -55.67 27.22 14.85
N PHE A 266 -55.95 26.88 13.59
CA PHE A 266 -56.35 27.85 12.58
C PHE A 266 -57.71 27.47 11.94
N SER A 267 -58.55 28.45 11.60
CA SER A 267 -59.63 28.26 10.66
C SER A 267 -59.05 28.02 9.25
N PHE A 268 -59.67 27.09 8.53
CA PHE A 268 -59.20 26.71 7.22
C PHE A 268 -59.35 27.84 6.19
N ASP A 269 -58.22 28.37 5.74
CA ASP A 269 -58.09 29.26 4.59
C ASP A 269 -57.00 28.71 3.65
N TRP A 270 -57.33 28.57 2.36
CA TRP A 270 -56.43 28.00 1.36
C TRP A 270 -55.12 28.76 1.23
N VAL A 271 -55.12 30.09 1.34
CA VAL A 271 -53.91 30.90 1.21
C VAL A 271 -52.98 30.67 2.41
N HIS A 272 -53.52 30.77 3.61
CA HIS A 272 -52.77 30.51 4.85
C HIS A 272 -52.28 29.04 4.94
N PHE A 273 -53.10 28.09 4.49
CA PHE A 273 -52.70 26.67 4.47
C PHE A 273 -51.57 26.45 3.52
N LEU A 274 -51.59 27.01 2.30
CA LEU A 274 -50.54 26.86 1.31
C LEU A 274 -49.22 27.46 1.81
N GLN A 275 -49.26 28.66 2.40
CA GLN A 275 -48.10 29.31 2.99
C GLN A 275 -47.50 28.46 4.12
N TYR A 276 -48.32 28.02 5.07
CA TYR A 276 -47.88 27.17 6.18
C TYR A 276 -47.33 25.81 5.72
N LEU A 277 -47.88 25.24 4.65
CA LEU A 277 -47.40 24.01 4.04
C LEU A 277 -46.03 24.22 3.41
N LEU A 278 -45.82 25.30 2.66
CA LEU A 278 -44.53 25.65 2.03
C LEU A 278 -43.47 25.86 3.09
N ASP A 279 -43.73 26.60 4.15
CA ASP A 279 -42.79 26.76 5.28
C ASP A 279 -42.46 25.42 5.93
N SER A 280 -43.46 24.55 6.09
CA SER A 280 -43.23 23.21 6.66
C SER A 280 -42.37 22.33 5.76
N ILE A 281 -42.55 22.45 4.46
CA ILE A 281 -41.66 21.75 3.46
C ILE A 281 -40.24 22.30 3.54
N MET A 282 -40.06 23.63 3.68
CA MET A 282 -38.73 24.23 3.82
C MET A 282 -38.02 23.74 5.10
N ILE A 283 -38.71 23.60 6.21
CA ILE A 283 -38.17 23.01 7.44
C ILE A 283 -37.77 21.54 7.22
N CYS A 284 -38.61 20.76 6.53
CA CYS A 284 -38.29 19.38 6.19
C CYS A 284 -37.05 19.27 5.31
N VAL A 285 -36.91 20.15 4.31
CA VAL A 285 -35.73 20.22 3.45
C VAL A 285 -34.47 20.58 4.25
N THR A 286 -34.58 21.59 5.13
CA THR A 286 -33.50 21.97 6.04
C THR A 286 -33.04 20.78 6.87
N LEU A 287 -33.97 20.03 7.45
CA LEU A 287 -33.66 18.84 8.24
C LEU A 287 -32.97 17.76 7.43
N ILE A 288 -33.39 17.49 6.18
CA ILE A 288 -32.76 16.50 5.30
C ILE A 288 -31.33 16.94 4.98
N VAL A 289 -31.12 18.21 4.64
CA VAL A 289 -29.80 18.79 4.35
C VAL A 289 -28.86 18.69 5.56
N VAL A 290 -29.39 18.98 6.74
CA VAL A 290 -28.65 18.90 8.02
C VAL A 290 -28.23 17.49 8.33
N ALA A 291 -29.09 16.52 8.07
CA ALA A 291 -28.84 15.13 8.48
C ALA A 291 -27.81 14.39 7.61
N VAL A 292 -27.68 14.74 6.34
CA VAL A 292 -26.85 13.99 5.40
C VAL A 292 -25.39 14.43 5.44
N PRO A 293 -24.45 13.49 5.67
CA PRO A 293 -23.03 13.79 5.80
C PRO A 293 -22.33 13.91 4.42
N GLU A 294 -22.47 15.03 3.74
CA GLU A 294 -21.91 15.26 2.39
C GLU A 294 -20.37 15.25 2.36
N GLY A 295 -19.73 15.66 3.44
CA GLY A 295 -18.26 15.64 3.57
C GLY A 295 -17.64 14.24 3.66
N LEU A 296 -18.42 13.17 3.88
CA LEU A 296 -17.92 11.83 4.20
C LEU A 296 -17.18 11.15 3.04
N PRO A 297 -17.71 11.08 1.80
CA PRO A 297 -16.99 10.49 0.67
C PRO A 297 -15.67 11.22 0.38
N MET A 298 -15.67 12.55 0.52
CA MET A 298 -14.50 13.37 0.33
C MET A 298 -13.45 13.15 1.43
N ALA A 299 -13.85 13.04 2.69
CA ALA A 299 -12.95 12.73 3.81
C ALA A 299 -12.18 11.43 3.56
N VAL A 300 -12.85 10.41 3.03
CA VAL A 300 -12.23 9.12 2.70
C VAL A 300 -11.22 9.27 1.56
N THR A 301 -11.62 9.89 0.48
CA THR A 301 -10.75 10.08 -0.70
C THR A 301 -9.51 10.90 -0.35
N LEU A 302 -9.66 11.97 0.41
CA LEU A 302 -8.54 12.78 0.90
C LEU A 302 -7.65 12.00 1.88
N SER A 303 -8.24 11.24 2.81
CA SER A 303 -7.48 10.42 3.76
C SER A 303 -6.66 9.36 3.04
N LEU A 304 -7.23 8.69 2.03
CA LEU A 304 -6.52 7.73 1.18
C LEU A 304 -5.37 8.40 0.42
N ALA A 305 -5.61 9.54 -0.24
CA ALA A 305 -4.59 10.28 -0.98
C ALA A 305 -3.43 10.75 -0.07
N TYR A 306 -3.74 11.25 1.12
CA TYR A 306 -2.73 11.61 2.12
C TYR A 306 -1.92 10.40 2.60
N SER A 307 -2.60 9.29 2.90
CA SER A 307 -1.94 8.06 3.36
C SER A 307 -1.02 7.49 2.30
N MET A 308 -1.44 7.42 1.04
CA MET A 308 -0.60 6.96 -0.09
C MET A 308 0.66 7.82 -0.23
N ARG A 309 0.51 9.15 -0.24
CA ARG A 309 1.66 10.07 -0.33
C ARG A 309 2.64 9.91 0.85
N ARG A 310 2.14 9.59 2.03
CA ARG A 310 2.94 9.34 3.22
C ARG A 310 3.58 7.96 3.20
N MET A 311 2.85 6.93 2.74
CA MET A 311 3.36 5.58 2.53
C MET A 311 4.54 5.60 1.55
N LEU A 312 4.45 6.36 0.45
CA LEU A 312 5.56 6.53 -0.48
C LEU A 312 6.81 7.10 0.21
N LYS A 313 6.66 8.07 1.12
CA LYS A 313 7.78 8.62 1.90
C LYS A 313 8.41 7.62 2.89
N THR A 314 7.73 6.52 3.16
CA THR A 314 8.19 5.41 3.98
C THR A 314 8.46 4.17 3.14
N ASN A 315 8.86 4.36 1.89
CA ASN A 315 9.27 3.35 0.92
C ASN A 315 8.17 2.34 0.52
N ASN A 316 6.90 2.74 0.64
CA ASN A 316 5.76 1.92 0.24
C ASN A 316 5.06 2.59 -0.96
N LEU A 317 5.29 2.08 -2.16
CA LEU A 317 4.61 2.53 -3.37
C LEU A 317 3.27 1.80 -3.51
N VAL A 318 2.19 2.52 -3.26
CA VAL A 318 0.83 1.99 -3.36
C VAL A 318 0.37 2.03 -4.80
N ARG A 319 0.06 0.88 -5.36
CA ARG A 319 -0.45 0.73 -6.74
C ARG A 319 -1.97 0.74 -6.80
N LYS A 320 -2.64 0.19 -5.77
CA LYS A 320 -4.11 0.19 -5.67
C LYS A 320 -4.58 0.86 -4.37
N MET A 321 -5.48 1.82 -4.49
CA MET A 321 -5.93 2.64 -3.34
C MET A 321 -6.49 1.84 -2.18
N HIS A 322 -7.26 0.78 -2.46
CA HIS A 322 -7.89 -0.04 -1.43
C HIS A 322 -6.87 -0.77 -0.53
N ALA A 323 -5.66 -1.01 -1.04
CA ALA A 323 -4.61 -1.68 -0.27
C ALA A 323 -4.20 -0.89 0.97
N CYS A 324 -4.25 0.46 0.95
CA CYS A 324 -3.96 1.29 2.11
C CYS A 324 -4.87 0.97 3.30
N GLU A 325 -6.16 0.81 3.03
CA GLU A 325 -7.16 0.49 4.05
C GLU A 325 -7.01 -0.95 4.53
N THR A 326 -6.94 -1.88 3.57
CA THR A 326 -6.90 -3.32 3.83
C THR A 326 -5.67 -3.70 4.62
N MET A 327 -4.53 -3.02 4.36
CA MET A 327 -3.29 -3.23 5.11
C MET A 327 -3.44 -2.93 6.60
N GLY A 328 -4.25 -1.92 6.97
CA GLY A 328 -4.58 -1.62 8.37
C GLY A 328 -5.42 -2.69 9.08
N ALA A 329 -6.14 -3.52 8.31
CA ALA A 329 -6.96 -4.61 8.84
C ALA A 329 -6.24 -5.97 8.80
N THR A 330 -5.00 -6.04 8.31
CA THR A 330 -4.23 -7.28 8.16
C THR A 330 -4.10 -8.00 9.50
N THR A 331 -4.42 -9.30 9.48
CA THR A 331 -4.31 -10.21 10.63
C THR A 331 -3.18 -11.22 10.46
N VAL A 332 -2.81 -11.55 9.21
CA VAL A 332 -1.75 -12.50 8.89
C VAL A 332 -0.89 -11.95 7.76
N ILE A 333 0.43 -12.05 7.90
CA ILE A 333 1.40 -11.79 6.84
C ILE A 333 2.07 -13.11 6.47
N CYS A 334 1.86 -13.59 5.23
CA CYS A 334 2.59 -14.71 4.67
C CYS A 334 3.81 -14.16 3.94
N THR A 335 4.99 -14.48 4.41
CA THR A 335 6.23 -13.93 3.87
C THR A 335 7.09 -15.01 3.22
N ASP A 336 7.67 -14.70 2.06
CA ASP A 336 8.78 -15.49 1.53
C ASP A 336 10.03 -15.25 2.40
N LYS A 337 10.95 -16.20 2.36
CA LYS A 337 12.24 -16.10 3.03
C LYS A 337 13.18 -15.21 2.24
N THR A 338 13.41 -15.61 0.97
CA THR A 338 14.46 -15.06 0.11
C THR A 338 14.13 -13.63 -0.31
N GLY A 339 15.11 -12.73 -0.27
CA GLY A 339 14.91 -11.33 -0.66
C GLY A 339 14.07 -10.49 0.29
N THR A 340 13.20 -11.12 1.10
CA THR A 340 12.32 -10.46 2.08
C THR A 340 12.89 -10.48 3.50
N LEU A 341 13.08 -11.68 4.07
CA LEU A 341 13.64 -11.86 5.41
C LEU A 341 15.17 -11.86 5.36
N THR A 342 15.73 -12.30 4.25
CA THR A 342 17.17 -12.41 4.03
C THR A 342 17.64 -11.41 2.98
N GLN A 343 18.97 -11.26 2.85
CA GLN A 343 19.58 -10.28 1.94
C GLN A 343 19.54 -10.69 0.46
N ASN A 344 19.15 -11.93 0.15
CA ASN A 344 19.27 -12.55 -1.17
C ASN A 344 20.72 -12.49 -1.72
N GLN A 345 21.69 -12.55 -0.82
CA GLN A 345 23.09 -12.52 -1.14
C GLN A 345 23.82 -13.55 -0.28
N MET A 346 24.36 -14.58 -0.92
CA MET A 346 25.16 -15.56 -0.22
C MET A 346 26.42 -14.92 0.34
N ARG A 347 26.71 -15.19 1.63
CA ARG A 347 27.89 -14.73 2.34
C ARG A 347 28.55 -15.88 3.09
N VAL A 348 29.86 -15.82 3.25
CA VAL A 348 30.58 -16.71 4.16
C VAL A 348 30.19 -16.37 5.59
N SER A 349 29.50 -17.29 6.27
CA SER A 349 29.08 -17.14 7.66
C SER A 349 30.16 -17.54 8.63
N GLU A 350 30.76 -18.69 8.38
CA GLU A 350 31.84 -19.24 9.21
C GLU A 350 32.91 -19.91 8.30
N MET A 351 34.17 -19.78 8.69
CA MET A 351 35.29 -20.37 7.96
C MET A 351 36.21 -21.12 8.93
N ALA A 352 36.43 -22.36 8.64
CA ALA A 352 37.32 -23.25 9.36
C ALA A 352 38.34 -23.87 8.45
N ILE A 353 38.99 -23.04 7.64
CA ILE A 353 40.19 -23.37 6.88
C ILE A 353 41.40 -23.09 7.77
N ASP A 354 42.40 -23.95 7.72
CA ASP A 354 43.64 -23.72 8.46
C ASP A 354 44.39 -22.49 7.96
N ARG A 355 44.78 -21.61 8.88
CA ARG A 355 45.40 -20.30 8.62
C ARG A 355 46.48 -19.98 9.69
N GLU A 356 47.02 -21.01 10.29
CA GLU A 356 48.04 -20.82 11.34
C GLU A 356 49.32 -20.18 10.79
N THR A 357 49.78 -20.63 9.61
CA THR A 357 50.97 -20.08 8.94
C THR A 357 50.59 -19.10 7.83
N GLU A 358 51.55 -18.21 7.40
CA GLU A 358 51.31 -17.32 6.27
C GLU A 358 51.17 -18.09 4.97
N GLU A 359 51.90 -19.21 4.85
CA GLU A 359 51.79 -20.13 3.71
C GLU A 359 50.39 -20.73 3.59
N HIS A 360 49.81 -21.24 4.68
CA HIS A 360 48.46 -21.78 4.71
C HIS A 360 47.40 -20.69 4.35
N ARG A 361 47.61 -19.44 4.84
CA ARG A 361 46.76 -18.30 4.46
C ARG A 361 46.85 -17.95 2.98
N ALA A 362 48.06 -17.98 2.42
CA ALA A 362 48.31 -17.70 1.02
C ALA A 362 47.66 -18.74 0.10
N LEU A 363 47.82 -20.01 0.42
CA LEU A 363 47.20 -21.12 -0.30
C LEU A 363 45.67 -21.06 -0.26
N ALA A 364 45.09 -20.71 0.89
CA ALA A 364 43.65 -20.57 1.01
C ALA A 364 43.10 -19.40 0.16
N ARG A 365 43.82 -18.27 0.13
CA ARG A 365 43.44 -17.10 -0.70
C ARG A 365 43.51 -17.44 -2.20
N GLU A 366 44.59 -18.06 -2.62
CA GLU A 366 44.80 -18.49 -4.02
C GLU A 366 43.72 -19.51 -4.42
N ALA A 367 43.45 -20.54 -3.59
CA ALA A 367 42.44 -21.55 -3.84
C ALA A 367 41.04 -20.91 -4.04
N ILE A 368 40.68 -19.91 -3.24
CA ILE A 368 39.39 -19.20 -3.35
C ILE A 368 39.32 -18.36 -4.63
N ALA A 369 40.42 -17.67 -4.98
CA ALA A 369 40.47 -16.80 -6.15
C ALA A 369 40.47 -17.58 -7.47
N VAL A 370 41.35 -18.58 -7.63
CA VAL A 370 41.56 -19.25 -8.90
C VAL A 370 40.58 -20.38 -9.19
N ASN A 371 40.12 -21.09 -8.15
CA ASN A 371 39.15 -22.17 -8.30
C ASN A 371 37.70 -21.63 -8.21
N SER A 372 37.35 -20.74 -9.11
CA SER A 372 36.02 -20.10 -9.12
C SER A 372 35.69 -19.50 -10.49
N THR A 373 34.52 -19.78 -11.00
CA THR A 373 33.97 -19.21 -12.24
C THR A 373 33.20 -17.87 -12.02
N ALA A 374 32.92 -17.52 -10.79
CA ALA A 374 32.24 -16.27 -10.43
C ALA A 374 33.14 -15.04 -10.58
N SER A 375 32.54 -13.86 -10.66
CA SER A 375 33.21 -12.56 -10.64
C SER A 375 32.47 -11.59 -9.74
N LEU A 376 33.06 -10.43 -9.44
CA LEU A 376 32.42 -9.37 -8.69
C LEU A 376 32.15 -8.15 -9.58
N ASP A 377 30.97 -7.58 -9.46
CA ASP A 377 30.63 -6.28 -10.02
C ASP A 377 30.93 -5.17 -8.99
N PHE A 378 31.72 -4.19 -9.40
CA PHE A 378 32.15 -3.03 -8.61
C PHE A 378 31.47 -1.74 -9.07
N THR A 379 30.31 -1.83 -9.73
CA THR A 379 29.53 -0.63 -10.13
C THR A 379 29.25 0.24 -8.90
N ASP A 380 28.95 -0.37 -7.75
CA ASP A 380 29.02 0.27 -6.43
C ASP A 380 30.30 -0.21 -5.70
N ALA A 381 31.29 0.68 -5.61
CA ALA A 381 32.58 0.37 -4.98
C ALA A 381 32.47 0.00 -3.48
N HIS A 382 31.42 0.45 -2.79
CA HIS A 382 31.19 0.17 -1.37
C HIS A 382 30.41 -1.13 -1.13
N HIS A 383 29.65 -1.57 -2.12
CA HIS A 383 28.80 -2.77 -2.03
C HIS A 383 28.92 -3.64 -3.30
N PRO A 384 30.07 -4.30 -3.50
CA PRO A 384 30.24 -5.17 -4.65
C PRO A 384 29.25 -6.32 -4.62
N THR A 385 28.73 -6.71 -5.79
CA THR A 385 27.80 -7.82 -5.96
C THR A 385 28.43 -8.98 -6.72
N ALA A 386 28.02 -10.20 -6.37
CA ALA A 386 28.53 -11.39 -7.04
C ALA A 386 27.83 -11.63 -8.38
N LEU A 387 28.59 -11.88 -9.42
CA LEU A 387 28.13 -12.31 -10.74
C LEU A 387 28.48 -13.77 -10.98
N GLY A 388 27.54 -14.57 -11.45
CA GLY A 388 27.72 -16.00 -11.69
C GLY A 388 27.24 -16.87 -10.52
N ASN A 389 27.96 -17.94 -10.18
CA ASN A 389 27.52 -18.86 -9.12
C ASN A 389 27.50 -18.17 -7.74
N PRO A 390 26.34 -18.10 -7.05
CA PRO A 390 26.24 -17.38 -5.78
C PRO A 390 27.13 -17.94 -4.66
N THR A 391 27.38 -19.25 -4.64
CA THR A 391 28.22 -19.90 -3.63
C THR A 391 29.69 -19.51 -3.82
N GLU A 392 30.15 -19.43 -5.07
CA GLU A 392 31.47 -18.98 -5.40
C GLU A 392 31.64 -17.48 -5.20
N GLY A 393 30.64 -16.71 -5.60
CA GLY A 393 30.58 -15.28 -5.34
C GLY A 393 30.72 -14.92 -3.87
N ALA A 394 30.10 -15.71 -2.98
CA ALA A 394 30.23 -15.52 -1.52
C ALA A 394 31.70 -15.62 -1.05
N LEU A 395 32.46 -16.53 -1.63
CA LEU A 395 33.89 -16.69 -1.32
C LEU A 395 34.69 -15.50 -1.81
N LEU A 396 34.41 -15.00 -3.04
CA LEU A 396 35.08 -13.81 -3.59
C LEU A 396 34.77 -12.56 -2.82
N LEU A 397 33.50 -12.39 -2.39
CA LEU A 397 33.11 -11.28 -1.52
C LEU A 397 33.82 -11.33 -0.17
N TRP A 398 33.98 -12.54 0.42
CA TRP A 398 34.76 -12.70 1.63
C TRP A 398 36.21 -12.30 1.43
N LEU A 399 36.83 -12.70 0.30
CA LEU A 399 38.20 -12.36 -0.03
C LEU A 399 38.36 -10.83 -0.15
N ASN A 400 37.43 -10.16 -0.82
CA ASN A 400 37.39 -8.71 -0.96
C ASN A 400 37.22 -8.02 0.41
N ASP A 401 36.36 -8.52 1.29
CA ASP A 401 36.14 -7.99 2.65
C ASP A 401 37.40 -8.12 3.53
N GLN A 402 38.31 -9.08 3.20
CA GLN A 402 39.62 -9.20 3.83
C GLN A 402 40.69 -8.27 3.19
N GLY A 403 40.31 -7.47 2.19
CA GLY A 403 41.22 -6.54 1.52
C GLY A 403 42.07 -7.12 0.39
N TYR A 404 41.74 -8.30 -0.13
CA TYR A 404 42.49 -8.94 -1.25
C TYR A 404 41.71 -8.82 -2.56
N ASP A 405 42.37 -8.35 -3.62
CA ASP A 405 41.79 -8.34 -4.97
C ASP A 405 41.98 -9.72 -5.64
N TYR A 406 40.88 -10.44 -5.80
CA TYR A 406 40.85 -11.75 -6.44
C TYR A 406 41.32 -11.70 -7.91
N ARG A 407 41.17 -10.55 -8.60
CA ARG A 407 41.62 -10.38 -10.00
C ARG A 407 43.14 -10.39 -10.09
N GLN A 408 43.81 -9.76 -9.13
CA GLN A 408 45.25 -9.79 -9.05
C GLN A 408 45.75 -11.22 -8.81
N LEU A 409 45.18 -11.94 -7.85
CA LEU A 409 45.53 -13.33 -7.55
C LEU A 409 45.30 -14.26 -8.76
N ARG A 410 44.24 -14.04 -9.54
CA ARG A 410 43.98 -14.78 -10.79
C ARG A 410 45.00 -14.47 -11.90
N THR A 411 45.44 -13.23 -11.99
CA THR A 411 46.40 -12.79 -13.01
C THR A 411 47.81 -13.27 -12.70
N GLU A 412 48.18 -13.35 -11.43
CA GLU A 412 49.48 -13.80 -10.97
C GLU A 412 49.67 -15.33 -11.08
N ALA A 413 48.55 -16.09 -10.95
CA ALA A 413 48.58 -17.56 -11.07
C ALA A 413 48.36 -18.00 -12.53
N GLU A 414 49.23 -18.89 -13.04
CA GLU A 414 49.06 -19.48 -14.38
C GLU A 414 48.16 -20.73 -14.29
N VAL A 415 46.95 -20.66 -14.81
CA VAL A 415 46.02 -21.80 -14.86
C VAL A 415 46.42 -22.75 -15.97
N ILE A 416 46.67 -24.01 -15.64
CA ILE A 416 47.08 -25.08 -16.57
C ILE A 416 45.89 -25.88 -17.04
N ASP A 417 44.97 -26.25 -16.10
CA ASP A 417 43.78 -27.05 -16.37
C ASP A 417 42.67 -26.70 -15.40
N GLU A 418 41.42 -26.83 -15.86
CA GLU A 418 40.24 -26.58 -15.07
C GLU A 418 39.22 -27.70 -15.25
N LEU A 419 38.77 -28.29 -14.15
CA LEU A 419 37.67 -29.26 -14.09
C LEU A 419 36.43 -28.55 -13.55
N PRO A 420 35.44 -28.18 -14.40
CA PRO A 420 34.25 -27.50 -13.98
C PRO A 420 33.41 -28.33 -13.01
N PHE A 421 32.60 -27.66 -12.17
CA PHE A 421 31.66 -28.33 -11.28
C PHE A 421 30.64 -29.19 -12.06
N SER A 422 30.38 -30.39 -11.57
CA SER A 422 29.25 -31.21 -12.04
C SER A 422 28.45 -31.77 -10.86
N THR A 423 27.16 -31.93 -11.07
CA THR A 423 26.22 -32.48 -10.05
C THR A 423 26.55 -33.95 -9.72
N GLU A 424 27.14 -34.68 -10.62
CA GLU A 424 27.54 -36.07 -10.41
C GLU A 424 28.79 -36.15 -9.52
N ARG A 425 29.81 -35.35 -9.83
CA ARG A 425 31.09 -35.34 -9.10
C ARG A 425 31.01 -34.53 -7.82
N LYS A 426 30.13 -33.55 -7.74
CA LYS A 426 29.97 -32.63 -6.62
C LYS A 426 31.25 -31.90 -6.19
N CYS A 427 32.19 -31.75 -7.08
CA CYS A 427 33.43 -31.02 -6.88
C CYS A 427 33.90 -30.30 -8.16
N MET A 428 34.74 -29.30 -7.98
CA MET A 428 35.43 -28.52 -8.98
C MET A 428 36.94 -28.53 -8.67
N GLY A 429 37.82 -28.56 -9.69
CA GLY A 429 39.27 -28.55 -9.52
C GLY A 429 39.93 -27.58 -10.47
N THR A 430 41.02 -26.94 -10.03
CA THR A 430 41.83 -26.07 -10.86
C THR A 430 43.32 -26.38 -10.59
N LEU A 431 44.07 -26.61 -11.66
CA LEU A 431 45.49 -26.85 -11.61
C LEU A 431 46.21 -25.56 -12.02
N VAL A 432 47.08 -25.07 -11.13
CA VAL A 432 47.77 -23.80 -11.36
C VAL A 432 49.28 -23.92 -11.06
N ARG A 433 50.09 -23.13 -11.78
CA ARG A 433 51.40 -22.72 -11.26
C ARG A 433 51.23 -21.61 -10.27
N SER A 434 51.51 -21.90 -9.01
CA SER A 434 51.20 -20.98 -7.91
C SER A 434 52.14 -19.77 -7.92
N ALA A 435 51.55 -18.58 -7.83
CA ALA A 435 52.28 -17.34 -7.56
C ALA A 435 52.71 -17.24 -6.09
N GLN A 436 51.97 -17.87 -5.21
CA GLN A 436 52.22 -17.84 -3.75
C GLN A 436 53.33 -18.77 -3.31
N LEU A 437 53.56 -19.86 -4.06
CA LEU A 437 54.68 -20.79 -3.90
C LEU A 437 55.46 -20.91 -5.24
N PRO A 438 56.41 -20.00 -5.50
CA PRO A 438 57.13 -19.96 -6.79
C PRO A 438 57.81 -21.28 -7.14
N GLY A 439 57.55 -21.74 -8.38
CA GLY A 439 58.10 -22.98 -8.89
C GLY A 439 57.36 -24.26 -8.48
N LYS A 440 56.16 -24.13 -7.83
CA LYS A 440 55.34 -25.29 -7.50
C LYS A 440 54.03 -25.24 -8.30
N THR A 441 53.62 -26.43 -8.75
CA THR A 441 52.29 -26.63 -9.36
C THR A 441 51.35 -27.22 -8.32
N ILE A 442 50.17 -26.63 -8.20
CA ILE A 442 49.19 -26.98 -7.16
C ILE A 442 47.85 -27.30 -7.82
N LEU A 443 47.29 -28.44 -7.43
CA LEU A 443 45.91 -28.80 -7.72
C LEU A 443 45.04 -28.38 -6.55
N TYR A 444 44.12 -27.44 -6.77
CA TYR A 444 43.10 -27.04 -5.82
C TYR A 444 41.76 -27.73 -6.14
N ILE A 445 41.12 -28.29 -5.13
CA ILE A 445 39.79 -28.89 -5.26
C ILE A 445 38.86 -28.32 -4.20
N LYS A 446 37.63 -27.94 -4.61
CA LYS A 446 36.54 -27.58 -3.69
C LYS A 446 35.27 -28.36 -4.03
N GLY A 447 34.44 -28.64 -3.06
CA GLY A 447 33.18 -29.34 -3.28
C GLY A 447 32.52 -29.82 -2.00
N ALA A 448 31.60 -30.80 -2.13
CA ALA A 448 30.94 -31.42 -0.99
C ALA A 448 32.00 -32.10 -0.09
N THR A 449 31.96 -31.76 1.21
CA THR A 449 33.01 -32.15 2.18
C THR A 449 33.18 -33.66 2.27
N ASP A 450 32.10 -34.44 2.22
CA ASP A 450 32.10 -35.89 2.20
C ASP A 450 32.79 -36.49 0.95
N ILE A 451 32.64 -35.86 -0.20
CA ILE A 451 33.31 -36.25 -1.44
C ILE A 451 34.78 -35.89 -1.37
N ILE A 452 35.13 -34.66 -0.97
CA ILE A 452 36.52 -34.19 -0.87
C ILE A 452 37.29 -35.07 0.12
N ARG A 453 36.71 -35.44 1.25
CA ARG A 453 37.30 -36.34 2.24
C ARG A 453 37.85 -37.64 1.62
N ASN A 454 37.11 -38.22 0.66
CA ASN A 454 37.49 -39.48 0.02
C ASN A 454 38.75 -39.38 -0.86
N TYR A 455 39.18 -38.17 -1.22
CA TYR A 455 40.39 -37.88 -1.96
C TYR A 455 41.54 -37.44 -1.07
N CYS A 456 41.32 -37.22 0.23
CA CYS A 456 42.35 -36.69 1.15
C CYS A 456 43.04 -37.79 1.93
N SER A 457 44.35 -37.73 1.98
CA SER A 457 45.19 -38.58 2.82
C SER A 457 45.71 -37.92 4.08
N SER A 458 45.66 -36.59 4.15
CA SER A 458 46.13 -35.79 5.30
C SER A 458 45.23 -34.57 5.51
N ILE A 459 45.35 -33.97 6.68
CA ILE A 459 44.67 -32.73 7.06
C ILE A 459 45.72 -31.68 7.35
N MET A 460 45.53 -30.47 6.84
CA MET A 460 46.38 -29.32 7.14
C MET A 460 46.13 -28.83 8.56
N GLY A 461 47.20 -28.60 9.33
CA GLY A 461 47.08 -28.19 10.74
C GLY A 461 46.83 -29.35 11.72
N ASN A 462 46.37 -29.03 12.95
CA ASN A 462 46.28 -29.97 14.06
C ASN A 462 44.86 -30.54 14.29
N ARG A 463 43.96 -30.46 13.30
CA ARG A 463 42.54 -30.90 13.46
C ARG A 463 42.38 -32.39 13.16
N SER A 464 41.36 -32.99 13.79
CA SER A 464 40.93 -34.35 13.52
C SER A 464 39.68 -34.39 12.61
N TRP A 465 39.46 -35.52 11.92
CA TRP A 465 38.26 -35.72 11.12
C TRP A 465 36.99 -35.72 11.96
N ASP A 466 37.07 -36.13 13.21
CA ASP A 466 35.91 -36.14 14.11
C ASP A 466 35.48 -34.71 14.50
N GLU A 467 36.47 -33.84 14.74
CA GLU A 467 36.18 -32.41 14.98
C GLU A 467 35.56 -31.73 13.75
N ILE A 468 36.10 -32.00 12.55
CA ILE A 468 35.59 -31.47 11.29
C ILE A 468 34.15 -31.98 11.04
N SER A 469 33.89 -33.28 11.28
CA SER A 469 32.55 -33.86 11.10
C SER A 469 31.55 -33.32 12.07
N ASN A 470 31.88 -33.09 13.33
CA ASN A 470 31.02 -32.48 14.32
C ASN A 470 30.70 -31.01 13.99
N GLN A 471 31.70 -30.27 13.52
CA GLN A 471 31.51 -28.90 13.08
C GLN A 471 30.62 -28.83 11.83
N LEU A 472 30.85 -29.73 10.86
CA LEU A 472 30.03 -29.87 9.66
C LEU A 472 28.57 -30.15 9.99
N LEU A 473 28.31 -31.11 10.90
CA LEU A 473 26.96 -31.41 11.37
C LEU A 473 26.30 -30.19 12.05
N THR A 474 27.07 -29.47 12.87
CA THR A 474 26.58 -28.26 13.53
C THR A 474 26.16 -27.22 12.49
N TRP A 475 26.95 -26.98 11.45
CA TRP A 475 26.63 -26.02 10.39
C TRP A 475 25.47 -26.49 9.50
N GLN A 476 25.40 -27.78 9.19
CA GLN A 476 24.30 -28.38 8.42
C GLN A 476 22.97 -28.31 9.19
N ASN A 477 23.00 -28.53 10.52
CA ASN A 477 21.84 -28.38 11.38
C ASN A 477 21.37 -26.91 11.47
N ARG A 478 22.26 -25.94 11.27
CA ARG A 478 21.97 -24.51 11.11
C ARG A 478 21.64 -24.13 9.67
N ALA A 479 21.44 -25.13 8.79
CA ALA A 479 21.04 -25.00 7.41
C ALA A 479 22.01 -24.16 6.54
N MET A 480 23.29 -24.14 6.90
CA MET A 480 24.33 -23.50 6.09
C MET A 480 24.80 -24.44 4.99
N ARG A 481 25.07 -23.88 3.81
CA ARG A 481 25.76 -24.62 2.74
C ARG A 481 27.22 -24.77 3.11
N THR A 482 27.75 -25.99 3.00
CA THR A 482 29.14 -26.27 3.38
C THR A 482 29.96 -26.69 2.16
N LEU A 483 31.16 -26.16 2.08
CA LEU A 483 32.16 -26.53 1.09
C LEU A 483 33.44 -26.99 1.77
N GLY A 484 34.01 -28.11 1.33
CA GLY A 484 35.36 -28.53 1.69
C GLY A 484 36.38 -28.04 0.66
N PHE A 485 37.60 -27.78 1.14
CA PHE A 485 38.75 -27.36 0.34
C PHE A 485 39.89 -28.32 0.58
N ALA A 486 40.60 -28.67 -0.51
CA ALA A 486 41.82 -29.49 -0.46
C ALA A 486 42.79 -29.05 -1.54
N CYS A 487 44.05 -29.30 -1.32
CA CYS A 487 45.13 -29.06 -2.29
C CYS A 487 46.12 -30.20 -2.35
N MET A 488 46.88 -30.26 -3.45
CA MET A 488 48.01 -31.18 -3.64
C MET A 488 49.13 -30.50 -4.42
N LEU A 489 50.34 -30.58 -3.90
CA LEU A 489 51.55 -30.17 -4.61
C LEU A 489 51.90 -31.26 -5.62
N ILE A 490 52.19 -30.87 -6.86
CA ILE A 490 52.55 -31.77 -7.95
C ILE A 490 53.93 -31.36 -8.46
N ASP A 491 54.88 -32.30 -8.44
CA ASP A 491 56.27 -32.11 -8.89
C ASP A 491 56.43 -32.66 -10.30
N ASP A 492 55.49 -32.61 -11.21
CA ASP A 492 55.57 -33.12 -12.59
C ASP A 492 55.50 -31.94 -13.58
N ASP A 493 56.51 -31.90 -14.49
CA ASP A 493 56.63 -30.86 -15.50
C ASP A 493 55.82 -31.14 -16.79
N ASN A 494 55.22 -32.35 -16.93
CA ASN A 494 54.50 -32.81 -18.13
C ASN A 494 52.98 -32.61 -18.02
N LEU A 495 52.52 -31.57 -17.31
CA LEU A 495 51.10 -31.29 -17.11
C LEU A 495 50.48 -30.54 -18.29
N HIS A 496 49.33 -30.99 -18.74
CA HIS A 496 48.57 -30.41 -19.86
C HIS A 496 47.09 -30.31 -19.57
N GLU A 497 46.38 -29.60 -20.39
CA GLU A 497 44.89 -29.43 -20.29
C GLU A 497 44.20 -30.81 -20.36
N GLY A 498 43.21 -31.05 -19.49
CA GLY A 498 42.45 -32.29 -19.37
C GLY A 498 43.07 -33.35 -18.45
N VAL A 499 44.11 -33.01 -17.68
CA VAL A 499 44.84 -33.98 -16.81
C VAL A 499 44.14 -34.23 -15.47
N ILE A 500 43.29 -33.29 -14.96
CA ILE A 500 42.72 -33.39 -13.62
C ILE A 500 41.85 -34.65 -13.41
N PRO A 501 41.00 -35.09 -14.35
CA PRO A 501 40.25 -36.35 -14.17
C PRO A 501 41.14 -37.56 -13.95
N THR A 502 42.22 -37.67 -14.74
CA THR A 502 43.17 -38.75 -14.63
C THR A 502 43.94 -38.72 -13.31
N LEU A 503 44.33 -37.54 -12.84
CA LEU A 503 44.93 -37.34 -11.51
C LEU A 503 44.01 -37.79 -10.39
N LEU A 504 42.72 -37.43 -10.42
CA LEU A 504 41.73 -37.84 -9.43
C LEU A 504 41.53 -39.36 -9.40
N ASP A 505 41.50 -40.01 -10.56
CA ASP A 505 41.41 -41.48 -10.65
C ASP A 505 42.70 -42.17 -10.11
N THR A 506 43.84 -41.60 -10.38
CA THR A 506 45.12 -42.06 -9.84
C THR A 506 45.18 -41.93 -8.32
N ILE A 507 44.71 -40.81 -7.77
CA ILE A 507 44.60 -40.56 -6.32
C ILE A 507 43.73 -41.63 -5.67
N LYS A 508 42.58 -41.97 -6.26
CA LYS A 508 41.68 -43.03 -5.76
C LYS A 508 42.38 -44.40 -5.72
N GLN A 509 43.19 -44.71 -6.74
CA GLN A 509 43.84 -46.00 -6.84
C GLN A 509 45.06 -46.14 -5.93
N THR A 510 45.86 -45.07 -5.77
CA THR A 510 47.16 -45.14 -5.08
C THR A 510 47.08 -44.81 -3.59
N GLY A 511 45.96 -44.21 -3.11
CA GLY A 511 45.83 -43.76 -1.72
C GLY A 511 46.76 -42.57 -1.38
N LYS A 512 47.57 -42.05 -2.32
CA LYS A 512 48.32 -40.80 -2.19
C LYS A 512 47.38 -39.66 -2.56
N GLY A 513 46.78 -39.02 -1.53
CA GLY A 513 45.67 -38.12 -1.70
C GLY A 513 46.02 -36.66 -1.48
N LEU A 514 44.97 -35.83 -1.60
CA LEU A 514 45.01 -34.42 -1.32
C LEU A 514 45.23 -34.15 0.18
N THR A 515 45.74 -32.98 0.50
CA THR A 515 45.75 -32.43 1.85
C THR A 515 44.50 -31.59 2.05
N PHE A 516 43.67 -31.96 3.01
CA PHE A 516 42.43 -31.23 3.35
C PHE A 516 42.77 -29.92 4.04
N GLN A 517 42.31 -28.77 3.50
CA GLN A 517 42.59 -27.45 4.02
C GLN A 517 41.53 -27.00 5.06
N GLY A 518 40.27 -27.46 4.93
CA GLY A 518 39.18 -27.11 5.85
C GLY A 518 37.85 -27.00 5.18
N ILE A 519 36.89 -26.43 5.95
CA ILE A 519 35.50 -26.25 5.53
C ILE A 519 35.09 -24.80 5.63
N VAL A 520 34.12 -24.41 4.81
CA VAL A 520 33.50 -23.08 4.82
C VAL A 520 31.98 -23.25 4.86
N ALA A 521 31.33 -22.48 5.71
CA ALA A 521 29.88 -22.38 5.78
C ALA A 521 29.39 -21.08 5.12
N ILE A 522 28.42 -21.22 4.24
CA ILE A 522 27.86 -20.15 3.42
C ILE A 522 26.35 -20.13 3.65
N SER A 523 25.79 -18.96 3.95
CA SER A 523 24.36 -18.77 4.08
C SER A 523 23.94 -17.42 3.51
N ASP A 524 22.65 -17.27 3.27
CA ASP A 524 22.01 -16.00 2.98
C ASP A 524 21.57 -15.39 4.32
N PRO A 525 22.23 -14.32 4.81
CA PRO A 525 22.03 -13.81 6.15
C PRO A 525 20.67 -13.09 6.28
N VAL A 526 20.04 -13.26 7.44
CA VAL A 526 18.86 -12.48 7.83
C VAL A 526 19.23 -10.99 7.89
N ARG A 527 18.36 -10.12 7.36
CA ARG A 527 18.53 -8.66 7.47
C ARG A 527 18.46 -8.23 8.93
N LYS A 528 19.34 -7.33 9.35
CA LYS A 528 19.50 -6.91 10.77
C LYS A 528 18.22 -6.32 11.39
N GLU A 529 17.39 -5.66 10.58
CA GLU A 529 16.16 -5.03 11.04
C GLU A 529 14.96 -5.97 11.14
N VAL A 530 15.00 -7.15 10.52
CA VAL A 530 13.85 -8.08 10.43
C VAL A 530 13.39 -8.61 11.79
N PRO A 531 14.27 -9.05 12.70
CA PRO A 531 13.81 -9.58 13.99
C PRO A 531 12.99 -8.57 14.81
N ALA A 532 13.39 -7.30 14.78
CA ALA A 532 12.66 -6.23 15.45
C ALA A 532 11.32 -5.94 14.77
N ALA A 533 11.30 -5.91 13.43
CA ALA A 533 10.10 -5.65 12.65
C ALA A 533 9.07 -6.79 12.75
N VAL A 534 9.51 -8.04 12.79
CA VAL A 534 8.62 -9.20 13.01
C VAL A 534 8.01 -9.13 14.41
N ARG A 535 8.80 -8.79 15.43
CA ARG A 535 8.30 -8.62 16.79
C ARG A 535 7.26 -7.51 16.87
N GLU A 536 7.50 -6.37 16.21
CA GLU A 536 6.52 -5.27 16.12
C GLU A 536 5.19 -5.72 15.49
N CYS A 537 5.24 -6.57 14.46
CA CYS A 537 4.03 -7.15 13.86
C CYS A 537 3.30 -8.11 14.84
N LEU A 538 4.03 -8.97 15.54
CA LEU A 538 3.45 -9.89 16.53
C LEU A 538 2.82 -9.12 17.70
N ASP A 539 3.49 -8.08 18.22
CA ASP A 539 2.98 -7.20 19.27
C ASP A 539 1.73 -6.44 18.82
N ALA A 540 1.64 -6.14 17.51
CA ALA A 540 0.47 -5.57 16.88
C ALA A 540 -0.68 -6.59 16.66
N GLY A 541 -0.53 -7.84 17.11
CA GLY A 541 -1.51 -8.92 16.97
C GLY A 541 -1.62 -9.46 15.55
N ILE A 542 -0.58 -9.29 14.73
CA ILE A 542 -0.50 -9.81 13.37
C ILE A 542 0.34 -11.08 13.40
N ASP A 543 -0.24 -12.19 12.95
CA ASP A 543 0.50 -13.43 12.79
C ASP A 543 1.42 -13.38 11.56
N VAL A 544 2.63 -13.95 11.68
CA VAL A 544 3.60 -13.99 10.58
C VAL A 544 3.88 -15.45 10.24
N LYS A 545 3.74 -15.83 8.96
CA LYS A 545 3.98 -17.18 8.48
C LYS A 545 5.05 -17.18 7.40
N ILE A 546 6.02 -18.09 7.51
CA ILE A 546 7.09 -18.25 6.51
C ILE A 546 6.65 -19.30 5.49
N VAL A 547 6.74 -18.96 4.20
CA VAL A 547 6.43 -19.89 3.09
C VAL A 547 7.61 -19.88 2.13
N THR A 548 8.36 -20.96 2.08
CA THR A 548 9.62 -21.02 1.33
C THR A 548 9.80 -22.33 0.58
N GLY A 549 10.53 -22.28 -0.54
CA GLY A 549 11.02 -23.47 -1.25
C GLY A 549 12.15 -24.22 -0.53
N ASP A 550 12.72 -23.65 0.53
CA ASP A 550 13.83 -24.23 1.28
C ASP A 550 13.41 -25.46 2.11
N THR A 551 14.43 -26.16 2.63
CA THR A 551 14.22 -27.34 3.50
C THR A 551 13.64 -26.91 4.86
N PRO A 552 12.93 -27.83 5.57
CA PRO A 552 12.40 -27.56 6.88
C PRO A 552 13.45 -27.09 7.90
N GLY A 553 14.68 -27.63 7.84
CA GLY A 553 15.79 -27.24 8.70
C GLY A 553 16.19 -25.78 8.50
N THR A 554 16.36 -25.35 7.24
CA THR A 554 16.68 -23.96 6.88
C THR A 554 15.55 -23.01 7.33
N ALA A 555 14.31 -23.38 7.07
CA ALA A 555 13.17 -22.55 7.40
C ALA A 555 12.97 -22.38 8.92
N LYS A 556 13.19 -23.46 9.71
CA LYS A 556 13.17 -23.42 11.18
C LYS A 556 14.28 -22.52 11.73
N GLU A 557 15.52 -22.63 11.18
CA GLU A 557 16.64 -21.78 11.63
C GLU A 557 16.40 -20.30 11.35
N ILE A 558 15.92 -19.96 10.15
CA ILE A 558 15.51 -18.58 9.85
C ILE A 558 14.38 -18.14 10.78
N GLY A 559 13.37 -18.99 11.00
CA GLY A 559 12.28 -18.73 11.95
C GLY A 559 12.79 -18.43 13.36
N ARG A 560 13.86 -19.15 13.82
CA ARG A 560 14.52 -18.90 15.10
C ARG A 560 15.22 -17.55 15.14
N GLN A 561 15.99 -17.22 14.10
CA GLN A 561 16.74 -15.96 13.99
C GLN A 561 15.82 -14.74 13.96
N VAL A 562 14.65 -14.84 13.30
CA VAL A 562 13.65 -13.74 13.26
C VAL A 562 12.71 -13.73 14.46
N GLY A 563 12.79 -14.72 15.36
CA GLY A 563 11.97 -14.79 16.57
C GLY A 563 10.56 -15.37 16.39
N LEU A 564 10.27 -16.01 15.25
CA LEU A 564 9.00 -16.71 14.96
C LEU A 564 8.98 -18.13 15.53
N TRP A 565 10.13 -18.82 15.51
CA TRP A 565 10.28 -20.18 15.99
C TRP A 565 10.93 -20.18 17.35
N THR A 566 10.35 -20.89 18.31
CA THR A 566 10.85 -21.05 19.68
C THR A 566 10.96 -22.53 20.06
N GLU A 567 11.71 -22.86 21.09
CA GLU A 567 11.83 -24.23 21.60
C GLU A 567 10.50 -24.84 22.11
N LYS A 568 9.49 -23.98 22.32
CA LYS A 568 8.14 -24.41 22.75
C LYS A 568 7.27 -24.83 21.55
N ASP A 569 7.70 -24.54 20.34
CA ASP A 569 6.94 -24.88 19.13
C ASP A 569 7.12 -26.36 18.80
N CYS A 570 6.01 -27.02 18.51
CA CYS A 570 6.01 -28.43 18.14
C CYS A 570 6.12 -28.61 16.62
N ASP A 571 6.42 -29.84 16.20
CA ASP A 571 6.55 -30.19 14.77
C ASP A 571 5.25 -29.96 13.96
N ASN A 572 4.10 -29.88 14.62
CA ASN A 572 2.83 -29.55 13.98
C ASN A 572 2.76 -28.10 13.47
N CYS A 573 3.68 -27.22 13.89
CA CYS A 573 3.77 -25.84 13.43
C CYS A 573 4.54 -25.69 12.11
N VAL A 574 5.15 -26.77 11.61
CA VAL A 574 5.85 -26.83 10.32
C VAL A 574 5.27 -27.94 9.48
N ILE A 575 5.18 -27.70 8.18
CA ILE A 575 4.72 -28.69 7.20
C ILE A 575 5.54 -28.53 5.91
N THR A 576 5.70 -29.62 5.16
CA THR A 576 6.29 -29.58 3.82
C THR A 576 5.22 -29.38 2.75
N GLY A 577 5.60 -28.84 1.58
CA GLY A 577 4.67 -28.64 0.46
C GLY A 577 3.90 -29.90 0.07
N PRO A 578 4.54 -31.08 -0.15
CA PRO A 578 3.83 -32.33 -0.42
C PRO A 578 2.85 -32.77 0.66
N GLU A 579 3.22 -32.62 1.96
CA GLU A 579 2.32 -32.90 3.07
C GLU A 579 1.15 -31.91 3.11
N PHE A 580 1.42 -30.62 2.83
CA PHE A 580 0.40 -29.58 2.79
C PHE A 580 -0.61 -29.81 1.66
N GLU A 581 -0.16 -30.27 0.48
CA GLU A 581 -1.01 -30.64 -0.63
C GLU A 581 -1.91 -31.84 -0.31
N ALA A 582 -1.40 -32.82 0.42
CA ALA A 582 -2.12 -34.04 0.80
C ALA A 582 -3.23 -33.82 1.84
N LEU A 583 -3.21 -32.68 2.59
CA LEU A 583 -4.25 -32.37 3.56
C LEU A 583 -5.60 -32.10 2.89
N SER A 584 -6.66 -32.66 3.44
CA SER A 584 -8.03 -32.26 3.10
C SER A 584 -8.31 -30.82 3.59
N ASP A 585 -9.31 -30.16 3.03
CA ASP A 585 -9.66 -28.80 3.44
C ASP A 585 -10.16 -28.73 4.90
N GLU A 586 -10.76 -29.80 5.41
CA GLU A 586 -11.18 -29.91 6.81
C GLU A 586 -9.99 -30.02 7.77
N GLU A 587 -8.98 -30.82 7.44
CA GLU A 587 -7.76 -30.97 8.22
C GLU A 587 -6.94 -29.69 8.19
N LEU A 588 -6.83 -29.07 7.00
CA LEU A 588 -6.16 -27.79 6.82
C LEU A 588 -6.81 -26.70 7.67
N SER A 589 -8.14 -26.62 7.66
CA SER A 589 -8.91 -25.65 8.47
C SER A 589 -8.59 -25.72 9.96
N LYS A 590 -8.39 -26.94 10.50
CA LYS A 590 -8.05 -27.14 11.92
C LYS A 590 -6.59 -26.79 12.26
N ARG A 591 -5.67 -26.97 11.29
CA ARG A 591 -4.23 -26.85 11.52
C ARG A 591 -3.68 -25.46 11.15
N ILE A 592 -4.31 -24.76 10.20
CA ILE A 592 -3.77 -23.56 9.54
C ILE A 592 -3.43 -22.42 10.49
N ASN A 593 -4.20 -22.24 11.56
CA ASN A 593 -3.97 -21.17 12.53
C ASN A 593 -2.68 -21.40 13.35
N ASN A 594 -2.33 -22.65 13.62
CA ASN A 594 -1.13 -23.01 14.37
C ASN A 594 0.12 -23.15 13.49
N LEU A 595 -0.08 -23.22 12.17
CA LEU A 595 0.99 -23.38 11.21
C LEU A 595 1.82 -22.10 11.11
N LYS A 596 3.13 -22.18 11.33
CA LYS A 596 4.08 -21.07 11.24
C LYS A 596 4.94 -21.12 9.99
N ILE A 597 5.29 -22.33 9.51
CA ILE A 597 6.25 -22.54 8.44
C ILE A 597 5.73 -23.56 7.44
N ILE A 598 5.75 -23.22 6.15
CA ILE A 598 5.62 -24.16 5.04
C ILE A 598 6.96 -24.20 4.31
N ALA A 599 7.61 -25.36 4.35
CA ALA A 599 8.91 -25.61 3.70
C ALA A 599 8.72 -26.39 2.41
N ARG A 600 9.64 -26.27 1.44
CA ARG A 600 9.52 -26.86 0.09
C ARG A 600 8.18 -26.54 -0.57
N ALA A 601 7.67 -25.33 -0.32
CA ALA A 601 6.41 -24.86 -0.87
C ALA A 601 6.55 -24.60 -2.39
N ARG A 602 5.53 -25.01 -3.13
CA ARG A 602 5.37 -24.67 -4.55
C ARG A 602 4.50 -23.42 -4.69
N PRO A 603 4.46 -22.75 -5.83
CA PRO A 603 3.65 -21.56 -6.07
C PRO A 603 2.15 -21.77 -5.72
N MET A 604 1.60 -22.91 -6.07
CA MET A 604 0.19 -23.24 -5.78
C MET A 604 -0.08 -23.48 -4.29
N ASP A 605 0.91 -23.98 -3.53
CA ASP A 605 0.80 -24.17 -2.09
C ASP A 605 0.69 -22.79 -1.39
N LYS A 606 1.45 -21.78 -1.87
CA LYS A 606 1.34 -20.40 -1.39
C LYS A 606 -0.07 -19.83 -1.62
N LYS A 607 -0.63 -20.02 -2.81
CA LYS A 607 -2.00 -19.58 -3.13
C LYS A 607 -3.04 -20.29 -2.26
N ARG A 608 -2.97 -21.63 -2.13
CA ARG A 608 -3.90 -22.43 -1.31
C ARG A 608 -3.88 -22.01 0.16
N LEU A 609 -2.68 -21.70 0.71
CA LEU A 609 -2.56 -21.16 2.06
C LEU A 609 -3.36 -19.86 2.23
N VAL A 610 -3.22 -18.94 1.26
CA VAL A 610 -3.93 -17.66 1.27
C VAL A 610 -5.44 -17.88 1.26
N GLU A 611 -5.95 -18.69 0.35
CA GLU A 611 -7.38 -19.01 0.20
C GLU A 611 -7.94 -19.66 1.47
N ALA A 612 -7.20 -20.60 2.06
CA ALA A 612 -7.60 -21.27 3.29
C ALA A 612 -7.63 -20.32 4.51
N LEU A 613 -6.67 -19.38 4.64
CA LEU A 613 -6.68 -18.35 5.66
C LEU A 613 -7.85 -17.37 5.48
N GLN A 614 -8.16 -17.01 4.24
CA GLN A 614 -9.31 -16.16 3.91
C GLN A 614 -10.64 -16.83 4.25
N ALA A 615 -10.77 -18.15 4.03
CA ALA A 615 -11.93 -18.94 4.45
C ALA A 615 -12.14 -18.92 5.98
N GLN A 616 -11.06 -18.78 6.76
CA GLN A 616 -11.08 -18.55 8.22
C GLN A 616 -11.32 -17.09 8.60
N HIS A 617 -11.77 -16.26 7.68
CA HIS A 617 -12.02 -14.82 7.86
C HIS A 617 -10.78 -13.99 8.23
N GLN A 618 -9.56 -14.52 7.98
CA GLN A 618 -8.33 -13.75 8.15
C GLN A 618 -8.15 -12.74 7.01
N VAL A 619 -7.57 -11.59 7.34
CA VAL A 619 -7.13 -10.61 6.34
C VAL A 619 -5.67 -10.86 6.06
N VAL A 620 -5.39 -11.40 4.88
CA VAL A 620 -4.07 -11.93 4.51
C VAL A 620 -3.32 -10.94 3.64
N ALA A 621 -2.10 -10.57 4.07
CA ALA A 621 -1.09 -9.94 3.25
C ALA A 621 -0.04 -10.98 2.84
N VAL A 622 0.46 -10.91 1.61
CA VAL A 622 1.49 -11.81 1.08
C VAL A 622 2.66 -11.00 0.58
N THR A 623 3.89 -11.37 0.95
CA THR A 623 5.09 -10.81 0.33
C THR A 623 5.66 -11.77 -0.69
N GLY A 624 6.25 -11.24 -1.76
CA GLY A 624 6.96 -12.02 -2.76
C GLY A 624 7.80 -11.13 -3.67
N ASP A 625 8.84 -11.71 -4.25
CA ASP A 625 9.76 -11.04 -5.18
C ASP A 625 9.86 -11.76 -6.53
N GLY A 626 9.43 -13.02 -6.57
CA GLY A 626 9.52 -13.89 -7.74
C GLY A 626 8.23 -14.00 -8.54
N THR A 627 8.34 -14.51 -9.77
CA THR A 627 7.20 -14.95 -10.60
C THR A 627 6.35 -16.00 -9.90
N ASN A 628 7.02 -16.87 -9.13
CA ASN A 628 6.38 -17.96 -8.39
C ASN A 628 5.39 -17.45 -7.32
N ASP A 629 5.51 -16.19 -6.92
CA ASP A 629 4.65 -15.57 -5.91
C ASP A 629 3.43 -14.90 -6.50
N ALA A 630 3.42 -14.60 -7.80
CA ALA A 630 2.35 -13.85 -8.46
C ALA A 630 0.94 -14.43 -8.22
N PRO A 631 0.70 -15.76 -8.27
CA PRO A 631 -0.62 -16.32 -7.96
C PRO A 631 -1.07 -16.04 -6.52
N ALA A 632 -0.16 -16.11 -5.55
CA ALA A 632 -0.45 -15.83 -4.15
C ALA A 632 -0.63 -14.33 -3.88
N LEU A 633 0.21 -13.47 -4.49
CA LEU A 633 0.09 -12.01 -4.44
C LEU A 633 -1.27 -11.54 -4.95
N LYS A 634 -1.73 -12.09 -6.08
CA LYS A 634 -3.03 -11.76 -6.68
C LYS A 634 -4.22 -12.29 -5.88
N ALA A 635 -4.09 -13.45 -5.24
CA ALA A 635 -5.15 -14.04 -4.41
C ALA A 635 -5.27 -13.39 -3.03
N ALA A 636 -4.21 -12.74 -2.53
CA ALA A 636 -4.20 -12.10 -1.23
C ALA A 636 -5.16 -10.89 -1.14
N HIS A 637 -5.52 -10.50 0.07
CA HIS A 637 -6.22 -9.23 0.27
C HIS A 637 -5.29 -8.02 0.02
N VAL A 638 -3.99 -8.18 0.28
CA VAL A 638 -2.95 -7.23 -0.08
C VAL A 638 -1.71 -7.99 -0.53
N GLY A 639 -1.37 -7.87 -1.81
CA GLY A 639 -0.12 -8.34 -2.37
C GLY A 639 0.99 -7.31 -2.16
N LEU A 640 2.13 -7.73 -1.63
CA LEU A 640 3.30 -6.89 -1.34
C LEU A 640 4.50 -7.38 -2.15
N SER A 641 4.90 -6.66 -3.19
CA SER A 641 6.12 -6.97 -3.94
C SER A 641 7.33 -6.24 -3.37
N MET A 642 8.52 -6.83 -3.50
CA MET A 642 9.76 -6.16 -3.18
C MET A 642 10.22 -5.24 -4.33
N GLY A 643 10.98 -4.20 -4.02
CA GLY A 643 11.50 -3.24 -4.99
C GLY A 643 12.38 -3.88 -6.07
N ASP A 644 13.23 -4.85 -5.65
CA ASP A 644 14.08 -5.63 -6.55
C ASP A 644 13.35 -6.85 -7.14
N GLY A 645 12.07 -7.04 -6.78
CA GLY A 645 11.26 -8.13 -7.28
C GLY A 645 11.00 -8.02 -8.78
N THR A 646 10.61 -9.13 -9.38
CA THR A 646 10.29 -9.22 -10.80
C THR A 646 9.06 -8.38 -11.16
N ASN A 647 8.97 -7.95 -12.40
CA ASN A 647 7.85 -7.14 -12.87
C ASN A 647 6.51 -7.83 -12.69
N VAL A 648 6.45 -9.15 -12.90
CA VAL A 648 5.24 -9.93 -12.68
C VAL A 648 4.81 -9.92 -11.21
N ALA A 649 5.74 -10.01 -10.27
CA ALA A 649 5.44 -9.87 -8.85
C ALA A 649 4.92 -8.44 -8.55
N LYS A 650 5.57 -7.41 -9.11
CA LYS A 650 5.15 -6.02 -8.96
C LYS A 650 3.75 -5.78 -9.55
N GLU A 651 3.44 -6.31 -10.73
CA GLU A 651 2.12 -6.17 -11.36
C GLU A 651 1.02 -6.94 -10.63
N ALA A 652 1.33 -8.11 -10.10
CA ALA A 652 0.41 -8.90 -9.29
C ALA A 652 0.14 -8.28 -7.91
N SER A 653 1.00 -7.34 -7.46
CA SER A 653 0.92 -6.75 -6.13
C SER A 653 0.04 -5.49 -6.07
N ASP A 654 -0.34 -5.13 -4.87
CA ASP A 654 -1.10 -3.92 -4.57
C ASP A 654 -0.20 -2.81 -4.00
N ILE A 655 0.92 -3.18 -3.37
CA ILE A 655 1.93 -2.27 -2.82
C ILE A 655 3.31 -2.82 -3.16
N THR A 656 4.24 -1.96 -3.59
CA THR A 656 5.65 -2.29 -3.79
C THR A 656 6.49 -1.68 -2.68
N ILE A 657 7.32 -2.50 -2.02
CA ILE A 657 8.23 -2.11 -0.93
C ILE A 657 9.57 -1.72 -1.55
N ILE A 658 9.80 -0.42 -1.74
CA ILE A 658 10.92 0.11 -2.54
C ILE A 658 12.29 -0.25 -1.94
N ASP A 659 12.40 -0.29 -0.61
CA ASP A 659 13.65 -0.55 0.12
C ASP A 659 13.87 -2.03 0.46
N ASN A 660 13.02 -2.91 -0.02
CA ASN A 660 13.05 -4.35 0.27
C ASN A 660 13.04 -4.69 1.78
N SER A 661 12.59 -3.77 2.63
CA SER A 661 12.66 -3.91 4.08
C SER A 661 11.34 -4.40 4.66
N PHE A 662 11.37 -5.48 5.44
CA PHE A 662 10.20 -5.96 6.20
C PHE A 662 9.67 -4.92 7.18
N ARG A 663 10.53 -4.01 7.67
CA ARG A 663 10.13 -2.88 8.53
C ARG A 663 9.15 -1.94 7.83
N SER A 664 9.30 -1.74 6.52
CA SER A 664 8.40 -0.89 5.73
C SER A 664 7.01 -1.51 5.62
N ILE A 665 6.88 -2.84 5.70
CA ILE A 665 5.59 -3.55 5.80
C ILE A 665 4.86 -3.18 7.11
N GLY A 666 5.56 -3.22 8.24
CA GLY A 666 5.00 -2.79 9.53
C GLY A 666 4.53 -1.33 9.49
N ARG A 667 5.29 -0.44 8.83
CA ARG A 667 4.88 0.95 8.60
C ARG A 667 3.64 1.07 7.72
N ALA A 668 3.48 0.24 6.69
CA ALA A 668 2.27 0.21 5.88
C ALA A 668 1.04 -0.16 6.72
N VAL A 669 1.16 -1.14 7.62
CA VAL A 669 0.10 -1.47 8.60
C VAL A 669 -0.22 -0.28 9.49
N MET A 670 0.78 0.37 10.06
CA MET A 670 0.62 1.56 10.92
C MET A 670 -0.14 2.68 10.19
N TRP A 671 0.21 2.96 8.94
CA TRP A 671 -0.48 3.96 8.11
C TRP A 671 -1.92 3.55 7.81
N GLY A 672 -2.18 2.30 7.48
CA GLY A 672 -3.53 1.78 7.22
C GLY A 672 -4.43 1.88 8.47
N ARG A 673 -3.92 1.54 9.66
CA ARG A 673 -4.63 1.68 10.94
C ARG A 673 -4.91 3.15 11.27
N SER A 674 -3.92 4.02 11.04
CA SER A 674 -4.05 5.47 11.28
C SER A 674 -5.06 6.11 10.33
N LEU A 675 -5.11 5.69 9.06
CA LEU A 675 -6.12 6.09 8.09
C LEU A 675 -7.52 5.83 8.61
N TYR A 676 -7.78 4.62 9.08
CA TYR A 676 -9.08 4.22 9.63
C TYR A 676 -9.46 5.04 10.86
N GLN A 677 -8.53 5.27 11.78
CA GLN A 677 -8.77 6.12 12.95
C GLN A 677 -9.09 7.57 12.55
N ASN A 678 -8.41 8.12 11.55
CA ASN A 678 -8.68 9.48 11.08
C ASN A 678 -10.09 9.61 10.50
N ILE A 679 -10.54 8.61 9.75
CA ILE A 679 -11.91 8.54 9.25
C ILE A 679 -12.92 8.43 10.40
N GLN A 680 -12.64 7.59 11.41
CA GLN A 680 -13.49 7.50 12.61
C GLN A 680 -13.59 8.82 13.37
N ARG A 681 -12.50 9.59 13.49
CA ARG A 681 -12.50 10.92 14.12
C ARG A 681 -13.38 11.91 13.35
N PHE A 682 -13.31 11.87 12.02
CA PHE A 682 -14.18 12.70 11.19
C PHE A 682 -15.66 12.30 11.35
N ILE A 683 -15.98 11.01 11.30
CA ILE A 683 -17.35 10.51 11.49
C ILE A 683 -17.88 10.90 12.88
N LEU A 684 -17.07 10.75 13.93
CA LEU A 684 -17.41 11.15 15.29
C LEU A 684 -17.78 12.63 15.34
N PHE A 685 -16.95 13.48 14.74
CA PHE A 685 -17.19 14.92 14.67
C PHE A 685 -18.49 15.22 13.93
N GLN A 686 -18.62 14.78 12.70
CA GLN A 686 -19.76 15.11 11.83
C GLN A 686 -21.08 14.54 12.38
N MET A 687 -21.12 13.31 12.85
CA MET A 687 -22.33 12.73 13.42
C MET A 687 -22.79 13.46 14.68
N THR A 688 -21.86 13.97 15.50
CA THR A 688 -22.20 14.78 16.67
C THR A 688 -22.86 16.11 16.25
N VAL A 689 -22.31 16.78 15.22
CA VAL A 689 -22.90 18.00 14.63
C VAL A 689 -24.32 17.72 14.13
N ASN A 690 -24.48 16.67 13.32
CA ASN A 690 -25.79 16.35 12.72
C ASN A 690 -26.82 15.97 13.75
N VAL A 691 -26.48 15.22 14.80
CA VAL A 691 -27.42 14.89 15.89
C VAL A 691 -27.91 16.17 16.59
N ALA A 692 -27.00 17.07 16.97
CA ALA A 692 -27.36 18.32 17.63
C ALA A 692 -28.23 19.19 16.73
N ALA A 693 -27.87 19.35 15.46
CA ALA A 693 -28.57 20.17 14.49
C ALA A 693 -29.97 19.60 14.13
N CYS A 694 -30.09 18.28 13.92
CA CYS A 694 -31.35 17.62 13.66
C CYS A 694 -32.34 17.79 14.85
N LEU A 695 -31.86 17.61 16.07
CA LEU A 695 -32.66 17.72 17.26
C LEU A 695 -33.15 19.16 17.50
N ILE A 696 -32.32 20.19 17.23
CA ILE A 696 -32.70 21.58 17.42
C ILE A 696 -33.69 22.04 16.34
N VAL A 697 -33.52 21.62 15.08
CA VAL A 697 -34.49 21.90 14.01
C VAL A 697 -35.83 21.22 14.30
N LEU A 698 -35.79 19.95 14.76
CA LEU A 698 -36.99 19.22 15.19
C LEU A 698 -37.70 19.94 16.34
N ALA A 699 -36.95 20.35 17.38
CA ALA A 699 -37.54 21.06 18.53
C ALA A 699 -38.18 22.41 18.12
N GLY A 700 -37.50 23.22 17.31
CA GLY A 700 -38.03 24.46 16.77
C GLY A 700 -39.32 24.25 15.97
N ALA A 701 -39.34 23.22 15.10
CA ALA A 701 -40.51 22.84 14.33
C ALA A 701 -41.73 22.46 15.21
N LEU A 702 -41.48 21.74 16.33
CA LEU A 702 -42.56 21.36 17.29
C LEU A 702 -42.98 22.49 18.22
N MET A 703 -42.11 23.45 18.53
CA MET A 703 -42.42 24.65 19.29
C MET A 703 -43.21 25.67 18.47
N GLY A 704 -43.31 25.49 17.16
CA GLY A 704 -44.04 26.41 16.27
C GLY A 704 -43.23 27.65 15.89
N THR A 705 -41.94 27.67 16.19
CA THR A 705 -41.00 28.74 15.86
C THR A 705 -40.55 28.68 14.41
N GLN A 706 -40.09 29.81 13.88
CA GLN A 706 -39.30 29.79 12.63
C GLN A 706 -38.07 28.91 12.79
N SER A 707 -37.57 28.31 11.68
CA SER A 707 -36.41 27.43 11.77
C SER A 707 -35.23 28.16 12.40
N PRO A 708 -34.69 27.69 13.55
CA PRO A 708 -33.58 28.37 14.24
C PRO A 708 -32.28 28.35 13.45
N LEU A 709 -32.20 27.50 12.42
CA LEU A 709 -31.11 27.39 11.48
C LEU A 709 -31.65 27.38 10.05
N THR A 710 -31.14 28.23 9.18
CA THR A 710 -31.56 28.31 7.78
C THR A 710 -30.83 27.30 6.89
N VAL A 711 -31.38 27.01 5.71
CA VAL A 711 -30.75 26.12 4.71
C VAL A 711 -29.34 26.61 4.35
N THR A 712 -29.18 27.93 4.11
CA THR A 712 -27.91 28.53 3.75
C THR A 712 -26.87 28.44 4.87
N GLN A 713 -27.24 28.61 6.12
CA GLN A 713 -26.37 28.42 7.29
C GLN A 713 -25.94 26.96 7.42
N MET A 714 -26.84 26.01 7.22
CA MET A 714 -26.51 24.60 7.30
C MET A 714 -25.67 24.12 6.11
N LEU A 715 -25.86 24.69 4.93
CA LEU A 715 -24.95 24.46 3.81
C LEU A 715 -23.53 24.96 4.11
N TRP A 716 -23.35 26.09 4.78
CA TRP A 716 -22.05 26.52 5.27
C TRP A 716 -21.42 25.48 6.21
N VAL A 717 -22.19 25.00 7.18
CA VAL A 717 -21.69 24.06 8.19
C VAL A 717 -21.34 22.71 7.55
N ASN A 718 -22.33 22.06 6.94
CA ASN A 718 -22.18 20.68 6.46
C ASN A 718 -21.29 20.55 5.25
N LEU A 719 -21.21 21.57 4.42
CA LEU A 719 -20.58 21.50 3.12
C LEU A 719 -19.20 22.13 3.13
N ILE A 720 -19.06 23.33 3.70
CA ILE A 720 -17.79 24.07 3.70
C ILE A 720 -16.99 23.72 4.96
N MET A 721 -17.56 23.89 6.13
CA MET A 721 -16.86 23.64 7.38
C MET A 721 -16.49 22.15 7.53
N ASP A 722 -17.41 21.24 7.23
CA ASP A 722 -17.16 19.79 7.31
C ASP A 722 -16.14 19.32 6.28
N THR A 723 -16.11 19.92 5.09
CA THR A 723 -15.06 19.67 4.09
C THR A 723 -13.69 20.04 4.61
N PHE A 724 -13.56 21.21 5.20
CA PHE A 724 -12.31 21.64 5.81
C PHE A 724 -11.95 20.81 7.04
N ALA A 725 -12.93 20.45 7.87
CA ALA A 725 -12.72 19.54 9.00
C ALA A 725 -12.28 18.15 8.56
N ALA A 726 -12.88 17.62 7.48
CA ALA A 726 -12.45 16.37 6.86
C ALA A 726 -10.98 16.40 6.43
N MET A 727 -10.56 17.48 5.75
CA MET A 727 -9.18 17.68 5.33
C MET A 727 -8.23 17.84 6.53
N ALA A 728 -8.64 18.55 7.57
CA ALA A 728 -7.88 18.72 8.79
C ALA A 728 -7.63 17.38 9.50
N LEU A 729 -8.68 16.58 9.69
CA LEU A 729 -8.63 15.31 10.38
C LEU A 729 -7.94 14.22 9.54
N ALA A 730 -8.11 14.23 8.20
CA ALA A 730 -7.42 13.34 7.28
C ALA A 730 -5.90 13.56 7.26
N SER A 731 -5.42 14.78 7.52
CA SER A 731 -4.00 15.15 7.48
C SER A 731 -3.22 14.79 8.75
N LEU A 732 -3.85 14.22 9.76
CA LEU A 732 -3.21 13.91 11.04
C LEU A 732 -2.08 12.88 10.88
N PRO A 733 -0.97 13.05 11.63
CA PRO A 733 0.11 12.09 11.62
C PRO A 733 -0.31 10.76 12.26
N PRO A 734 0.35 9.63 11.92
CA PRO A 734 0.09 8.36 12.56
C PRO A 734 0.47 8.41 14.03
N SER A 735 -0.23 7.61 14.83
CA SER A 735 0.14 7.35 16.21
C SER A 735 0.81 5.98 16.29
N GLU A 736 2.00 5.89 16.86
CA GLU A 736 2.66 4.60 17.12
C GLU A 736 1.81 3.69 18.01
N SER A 737 0.92 4.26 18.83
CA SER A 737 -0.01 3.51 19.67
C SER A 737 -0.93 2.55 18.91
N VAL A 738 -1.17 2.80 17.60
CA VAL A 738 -2.01 1.91 16.78
C VAL A 738 -1.39 0.53 16.56
N MET A 739 -0.07 0.40 16.74
CA MET A 739 0.64 -0.89 16.65
C MET A 739 0.52 -1.73 17.92
N HIS A 740 -0.07 -1.19 19.00
CA HIS A 740 -0.42 -1.95 20.21
C HIS A 740 -1.89 -2.38 20.24
N ASP A 741 -2.69 -1.92 19.27
CA ASP A 741 -4.07 -2.33 19.13
C ASP A 741 -4.16 -3.65 18.35
N LYS A 742 -5.13 -4.50 18.70
CA LYS A 742 -5.41 -5.74 17.94
C LYS A 742 -6.00 -5.39 16.57
N PRO A 743 -5.76 -6.21 15.54
CA PRO A 743 -6.37 -6.04 14.23
C PRO A 743 -7.90 -5.98 14.34
N ARG A 744 -8.51 -5.08 13.56
CA ARG A 744 -9.97 -4.96 13.52
C ARG A 744 -10.59 -6.12 12.73
N ASN A 745 -11.80 -6.52 13.13
CA ASN A 745 -12.59 -7.42 12.28
C ASN A 745 -13.09 -6.64 11.05
N ARG A 746 -12.85 -7.18 9.85
CA ARG A 746 -13.26 -6.58 8.56
C ARG A 746 -14.77 -6.31 8.48
N LYS A 747 -15.61 -7.14 9.13
CA LYS A 747 -17.08 -7.02 9.14
C LYS A 747 -17.59 -6.05 10.21
N SER A 748 -16.74 -5.57 11.14
CA SER A 748 -17.20 -4.65 12.20
C SER A 748 -17.57 -3.30 11.60
N PHE A 749 -18.73 -2.77 12.05
CA PHE A 749 -19.21 -1.47 11.62
C PHE A 749 -18.24 -0.36 12.06
N ILE A 750 -18.09 0.67 11.22
CA ILE A 750 -17.12 1.75 11.46
C ILE A 750 -17.40 2.53 12.74
N ILE A 751 -18.69 2.70 13.10
CA ILE A 751 -19.11 3.31 14.36
C ILE A 751 -19.13 2.21 15.44
N ASN A 752 -18.16 2.26 16.33
CA ASN A 752 -18.10 1.35 17.47
C ASN A 752 -19.00 1.84 18.63
N PRO A 753 -19.33 0.97 19.62
CA PRO A 753 -20.21 1.35 20.75
C PRO A 753 -19.71 2.55 21.59
N ALA A 754 -18.40 2.77 21.64
CA ALA A 754 -17.82 3.93 22.31
C ALA A 754 -18.12 5.23 21.53
N MET A 755 -17.97 5.19 20.20
CA MET A 755 -18.34 6.30 19.32
C MET A 755 -19.84 6.59 19.42
N THR A 756 -20.71 5.57 19.37
CA THR A 756 -22.15 5.76 19.48
C THR A 756 -22.52 6.49 20.77
N ARG A 757 -21.93 6.06 21.92
CA ARG A 757 -22.16 6.74 23.20
C ARG A 757 -21.69 8.19 23.21
N LEU A 758 -20.55 8.48 22.57
CA LEU A 758 -20.04 9.85 22.46
C LEU A 758 -20.89 10.69 21.51
N ILE A 759 -21.26 10.18 20.33
CA ILE A 759 -22.11 10.89 19.35
C ILE A 759 -23.44 11.29 19.98
N ILE A 760 -24.13 10.32 20.59
CA ILE A 760 -25.42 10.57 21.20
C ILE A 760 -25.29 11.45 22.46
N GLY A 761 -24.35 11.12 23.36
CA GLY A 761 -24.17 11.84 24.62
C GLY A 761 -23.75 13.30 24.42
N VAL A 762 -22.76 13.56 23.59
CA VAL A 762 -22.27 14.91 23.28
C VAL A 762 -23.29 15.67 22.40
N GLY A 763 -23.89 14.99 21.41
CA GLY A 763 -24.91 15.57 20.56
C GLY A 763 -26.16 16.01 21.34
N CYS A 764 -26.66 15.17 22.26
CA CYS A 764 -27.75 15.52 23.17
C CYS A 764 -27.37 16.64 24.16
N LEU A 765 -26.13 16.66 24.65
CA LEU A 765 -25.63 17.75 25.51
C LEU A 765 -25.67 19.09 24.75
N PHE A 766 -25.16 19.11 23.52
CA PHE A 766 -25.20 20.30 22.68
C PHE A 766 -26.64 20.72 22.36
N PHE A 767 -27.51 19.76 22.07
CA PHE A 767 -28.94 20.02 21.88
C PHE A 767 -29.56 20.70 23.09
N VAL A 768 -29.32 20.20 24.31
CA VAL A 768 -29.88 20.82 25.54
C VAL A 768 -29.37 22.25 25.73
N ILE A 769 -28.08 22.50 25.49
CA ILE A 769 -27.49 23.84 25.57
C ILE A 769 -28.14 24.77 24.54
N LEU A 770 -28.28 24.33 23.28
CA LEU A 770 -28.89 25.11 22.21
C LEU A 770 -30.37 25.32 22.40
N LEU A 771 -31.11 24.33 22.92
CA LEU A 771 -32.52 24.46 23.23
C LEU A 771 -32.74 25.47 24.35
N THR A 772 -31.92 25.45 25.41
CA THR A 772 -31.95 26.42 26.48
C THR A 772 -31.69 27.83 25.95
N LEU A 773 -30.70 27.98 25.09
CA LEU A 773 -30.37 29.23 24.44
C LEU A 773 -31.54 29.74 23.58
N LEU A 774 -32.13 28.88 22.75
CA LEU A 774 -33.29 29.22 21.93
C LEU A 774 -34.45 29.71 22.79
N TYR A 775 -34.75 28.97 23.86
CA TYR A 775 -35.80 29.39 24.81
C TYR A 775 -35.51 30.76 25.45
N MET A 776 -34.26 31.03 25.82
CA MET A 776 -33.89 32.34 26.40
C MET A 776 -34.02 33.48 25.38
N LEU A 777 -33.62 33.23 24.11
CA LEU A 777 -33.75 34.21 23.03
C LEU A 777 -35.21 34.50 22.67
N GLU A 778 -36.13 33.53 22.71
CA GLU A 778 -37.54 33.71 22.40
C GLU A 778 -38.33 34.42 23.52
N HIS A 779 -37.80 34.46 24.75
CA HIS A 779 -38.52 35.00 25.90
C HIS A 779 -37.90 36.27 26.48
N ALA A 780 -36.87 36.81 25.86
CA ALA A 780 -36.26 38.10 26.22
C ALA A 780 -35.52 38.70 25.02
N PRO A 781 -35.71 39.98 24.68
CA PRO A 781 -35.00 40.65 23.61
C PRO A 781 -33.51 40.77 23.97
N ILE A 782 -32.63 40.12 23.20
CA ILE A 782 -31.19 40.08 23.43
C ILE A 782 -30.50 40.90 22.34
N GLN A 783 -29.89 42.04 22.73
CA GLN A 783 -29.12 42.88 21.80
C GLN A 783 -27.61 42.64 21.90
N SER A 784 -27.15 42.05 23.01
CA SER A 784 -25.75 41.70 23.23
C SER A 784 -25.62 40.44 24.09
N MET A 785 -24.49 39.75 23.98
CA MET A 785 -24.18 38.62 24.86
C MET A 785 -24.11 38.96 26.35
N THR A 786 -23.97 40.25 26.73
CA THR A 786 -24.03 40.70 28.12
C THR A 786 -25.41 40.66 28.71
N ASP A 787 -26.47 40.73 27.88
CA ASP A 787 -27.86 40.76 28.34
C ASP A 787 -28.28 39.39 28.93
N PHE A 788 -27.58 38.32 28.59
CA PHE A 788 -27.81 37.03 29.25
C PHE A 788 -27.54 37.03 30.75
N LEU A 789 -26.70 37.93 31.24
CA LEU A 789 -26.42 38.06 32.68
C LEU A 789 -27.58 38.66 33.46
N THR A 790 -28.39 39.45 32.80
CA THR A 790 -29.58 40.16 33.37
C THR A 790 -30.87 39.61 32.81
N TRP A 791 -30.86 38.39 32.24
CA TRP A 791 -31.99 37.81 31.58
C TRP A 791 -33.25 37.75 32.48
N GLN A 792 -34.36 38.25 31.98
CA GLN A 792 -35.67 38.16 32.62
C GLN A 792 -36.70 37.77 31.56
N ASN A 793 -37.61 36.89 31.89
CA ASN A 793 -38.67 36.49 30.98
C ASN A 793 -39.65 37.66 30.80
N THR A 794 -39.66 38.23 29.58
CA THR A 794 -40.56 39.36 29.20
C THR A 794 -41.76 38.91 28.37
N GLY A 795 -41.90 37.60 28.10
CA GLY A 795 -42.89 37.01 27.22
C GLY A 795 -42.30 36.59 25.88
N HIS A 796 -43.09 35.81 25.12
CA HIS A 796 -42.65 35.29 23.81
C HIS A 796 -42.62 36.42 22.77
N HIS A 797 -41.54 36.50 22.00
CA HIS A 797 -41.39 37.39 20.85
C HIS A 797 -40.76 36.64 19.67
N GLU A 798 -40.91 37.15 18.45
CA GLU A 798 -40.27 36.60 17.26
C GLU A 798 -38.78 36.94 17.27
N LEU A 799 -37.95 35.96 16.87
CA LEU A 799 -36.51 36.11 16.86
C LEU A 799 -36.08 37.14 15.81
N THR A 800 -35.22 38.06 16.22
CA THR A 800 -34.60 39.04 15.32
C THR A 800 -33.43 38.43 14.58
N ASN A 801 -33.01 39.00 13.42
CA ASN A 801 -31.82 38.56 12.69
C ASN A 801 -30.54 38.65 13.55
N HIS A 802 -30.48 39.52 14.53
CA HIS A 802 -29.37 39.63 15.46
C HIS A 802 -29.34 38.45 16.44
N GLU A 803 -30.46 38.07 17.01
CA GLU A 803 -30.59 36.89 17.88
C GLU A 803 -30.28 35.58 17.14
N LEU A 804 -30.77 35.46 15.90
CA LEU A 804 -30.43 34.35 15.02
C LEU A 804 -28.90 34.29 14.71
N SER A 805 -28.24 35.45 14.56
CA SER A 805 -26.78 35.53 14.37
C SER A 805 -26.02 35.08 15.61
N ILE A 806 -26.47 35.43 16.81
CA ILE A 806 -25.91 34.94 18.07
C ILE A 806 -26.07 33.43 18.16
N PHE A 807 -27.29 32.94 17.89
CA PHE A 807 -27.59 31.50 17.93
C PHE A 807 -26.72 30.70 16.96
N PHE A 808 -26.68 31.13 15.70
CA PHE A 808 -25.87 30.48 14.66
C PHE A 808 -24.35 30.48 14.98
N THR A 809 -23.84 31.62 15.48
CA THR A 809 -22.41 31.73 15.83
C THR A 809 -22.07 30.85 17.02
N LEU A 810 -22.91 30.78 18.06
CA LEU A 810 -22.73 29.86 19.18
C LEU A 810 -22.76 28.39 18.73
N PHE A 811 -23.71 28.02 17.85
CA PHE A 811 -23.78 26.68 17.27
C PHE A 811 -22.46 26.30 16.57
N VAL A 812 -21.98 27.16 15.68
CA VAL A 812 -20.72 26.87 14.92
C VAL A 812 -19.51 26.83 15.85
N MET A 813 -19.42 27.76 16.83
CA MET A 813 -18.28 27.80 17.74
C MET A 813 -18.21 26.59 18.69
N ILE A 814 -19.33 26.06 19.14
CA ILE A 814 -19.38 24.78 19.88
C ILE A 814 -18.84 23.66 19.03
N GLN A 815 -19.21 23.58 17.76
CA GLN A 815 -18.71 22.55 16.85
C GLN A 815 -17.21 22.75 16.51
N PHE A 816 -16.78 24.00 16.36
CA PHE A 816 -15.37 24.33 16.15
C PHE A 816 -14.48 23.76 17.28
N TRP A 817 -14.85 23.96 18.54
CA TRP A 817 -14.10 23.39 19.66
C TRP A 817 -14.23 21.87 19.76
N ASN A 818 -15.39 21.33 19.39
CA ASN A 818 -15.61 19.89 19.34
C ASN A 818 -14.69 19.19 18.30
N MET A 819 -14.33 19.87 17.21
CA MET A 819 -13.37 19.35 16.22
C MET A 819 -12.01 19.04 16.88
N PHE A 820 -11.54 19.85 17.82
CA PHE A 820 -10.32 19.56 18.58
C PHE A 820 -10.47 18.34 19.49
N ASN A 821 -11.66 18.17 20.09
CA ASN A 821 -11.97 16.98 20.90
C ASN A 821 -12.01 15.70 20.05
N ALA A 822 -12.62 15.77 18.87
CA ALA A 822 -12.67 14.65 17.93
C ALA A 822 -11.26 14.27 17.45
N ARG A 823 -10.37 15.27 17.19
CA ARG A 823 -8.97 15.02 16.85
C ARG A 823 -8.24 14.18 17.92
N ALA A 824 -8.52 14.43 19.18
CA ALA A 824 -7.87 13.74 20.29
C ALA A 824 -8.48 12.35 20.58
N PHE A 825 -9.57 11.97 19.92
CA PHE A 825 -10.21 10.67 20.10
C PHE A 825 -9.24 9.52 19.78
N ALA A 826 -9.20 8.50 20.64
CA ALA A 826 -8.36 7.31 20.53
C ALA A 826 -6.84 7.57 20.43
N THR A 827 -6.35 8.77 20.82
CA THR A 827 -4.90 9.06 20.82
C THR A 827 -4.23 8.85 22.17
N GLY A 828 -4.99 8.84 23.26
CA GLY A 828 -4.46 8.88 24.63
C GLY A 828 -3.70 10.18 24.97
N ARG A 829 -3.70 11.18 24.08
CA ARG A 829 -2.99 12.47 24.23
C ARG A 829 -3.96 13.62 24.48
N SER A 830 -3.45 14.68 25.07
CA SER A 830 -4.21 15.94 25.28
C SER A 830 -4.60 16.59 23.95
N THR A 831 -5.75 17.31 23.96
CA THR A 831 -6.21 18.15 22.86
C THR A 831 -5.21 19.23 22.49
N PHE A 832 -4.39 19.71 23.42
CA PHE A 832 -3.39 20.75 23.21
C PHE A 832 -2.10 20.22 22.56
N HIS A 833 -1.95 18.91 22.38
CA HIS A 833 -0.78 18.34 21.74
C HIS A 833 -0.87 18.47 20.21
N LEU A 834 -0.43 19.62 19.68
CA LEU A 834 -0.48 19.96 18.24
C LEU A 834 0.80 19.63 17.47
N LYS A 835 1.77 18.92 18.06
CA LYS A 835 3.03 18.56 17.38
C LYS A 835 2.76 17.74 16.13
N GLY A 836 3.25 18.21 14.97
CA GLY A 836 3.04 17.57 13.67
C GLY A 836 1.71 17.86 13.00
N CYS A 837 0.80 18.66 13.62
CA CYS A 837 -0.53 18.97 13.12
C CYS A 837 -0.63 20.38 12.51
N LYS A 838 0.41 20.87 11.83
CA LYS A 838 0.42 22.24 11.22
C LYS A 838 -0.76 22.45 10.27
N GLY A 839 -1.09 21.44 9.45
CA GLY A 839 -2.23 21.50 8.52
C GLY A 839 -3.57 21.67 9.25
N PHE A 840 -3.77 20.95 10.35
CA PHE A 840 -4.95 21.08 11.19
C PHE A 840 -5.11 22.51 11.73
N GLY A 841 -4.04 23.11 12.24
CA GLY A 841 -4.07 24.48 12.77
C GLY A 841 -4.42 25.53 11.70
N VAL A 842 -3.84 25.42 10.50
CA VAL A 842 -4.15 26.31 9.37
C VAL A 842 -5.61 26.21 8.97
N ILE A 843 -6.13 25.00 8.89
CA ILE A 843 -7.53 24.77 8.51
C ILE A 843 -8.49 25.26 9.60
N ALA A 844 -8.20 25.01 10.87
CA ALA A 844 -8.99 25.55 11.97
C ALA A 844 -9.06 27.09 11.91
N LEU A 845 -7.94 27.74 11.61
CA LEU A 845 -7.92 29.20 11.41
C LEU A 845 -8.78 29.63 10.22
N LEU A 846 -8.74 28.90 9.10
CA LEU A 846 -9.57 29.19 7.93
C LEU A 846 -11.07 29.05 8.24
N ILE A 847 -11.49 28.02 8.98
CA ILE A 847 -12.87 27.86 9.43
C ILE A 847 -13.29 29.04 10.31
N PHE A 848 -12.46 29.40 11.27
CA PHE A 848 -12.73 30.51 12.19
C PHE A 848 -12.87 31.87 11.46
N VAL A 849 -11.93 32.17 10.56
CA VAL A 849 -11.97 33.39 9.74
C VAL A 849 -13.17 33.37 8.80
N GLY A 850 -13.49 32.21 8.20
CA GLY A 850 -14.68 32.07 7.34
C GLY A 850 -15.97 32.34 8.10
N GLN A 851 -16.10 31.86 9.34
CA GLN A 851 -17.26 32.16 10.19
C GLN A 851 -17.39 33.66 10.49
N ILE A 852 -16.26 34.32 10.78
CA ILE A 852 -16.29 35.80 10.98
C ILE A 852 -16.78 36.50 9.71
N ILE A 853 -16.26 36.13 8.54
CA ILE A 853 -16.64 36.78 7.27
C ILE A 853 -18.15 36.61 7.01
N ILE A 854 -18.67 35.39 7.21
CA ILE A 854 -20.09 35.13 6.98
C ILE A 854 -20.97 35.95 7.91
N VAL A 855 -20.67 35.95 9.19
CA VAL A 855 -21.50 36.69 10.16
C VAL A 855 -21.38 38.21 9.96
N GLN A 856 -20.22 38.74 9.60
CA GLN A 856 -20.04 40.18 9.43
C GLN A 856 -20.49 40.70 8.05
N CYS A 857 -20.41 39.87 6.99
CA CYS A 857 -20.64 40.30 5.61
C CYS A 857 -21.79 39.55 4.92
N GLY A 858 -22.33 38.46 5.50
CA GLY A 858 -23.30 37.57 4.86
C GLY A 858 -24.69 38.16 4.74
N GLY A 859 -25.05 39.09 5.64
CA GLY A 859 -26.31 39.85 5.60
C GLY A 859 -27.53 38.93 5.42
N ARG A 860 -28.48 39.36 4.58
CA ARG A 860 -29.73 38.61 4.34
C ARG A 860 -29.54 37.26 3.63
N MET A 861 -28.45 37.06 2.90
CA MET A 861 -28.14 35.78 2.24
C MET A 861 -28.02 34.62 3.24
N PHE A 862 -27.48 34.89 4.41
CA PHE A 862 -27.31 33.92 5.50
C PHE A 862 -28.22 34.19 6.68
N ASN A 863 -29.17 35.11 6.56
CA ASN A 863 -30.01 35.59 7.66
C ASN A 863 -29.20 35.96 8.91
N VAL A 864 -28.14 36.76 8.71
CA VAL A 864 -27.25 37.21 9.79
C VAL A 864 -27.11 38.72 9.80
N SER A 865 -26.85 39.26 10.98
CA SER A 865 -26.46 40.65 11.20
C SER A 865 -25.10 40.72 11.88
N PRO A 866 -24.27 41.75 11.63
CA PRO A 866 -22.96 41.89 12.21
C PRO A 866 -22.98 41.86 13.74
N LEU A 867 -22.11 41.08 14.37
CA LEU A 867 -21.94 41.01 15.82
C LEU A 867 -20.79 41.94 16.27
N SER A 868 -20.95 42.50 17.47
CA SER A 868 -19.91 43.32 18.10
C SER A 868 -18.67 42.52 18.48
N LEU A 869 -17.52 43.18 18.63
CA LEU A 869 -16.30 42.52 19.07
C LEU A 869 -16.45 41.90 20.48
N SER A 870 -17.21 42.55 21.36
CA SER A 870 -17.53 42.02 22.70
C SER A 870 -18.29 40.72 22.62
N ASP A 871 -19.32 40.64 21.75
CA ASP A 871 -20.12 39.43 21.57
C ASP A 871 -19.24 38.27 21.03
N TRP A 872 -18.39 38.56 20.05
CA TRP A 872 -17.42 37.55 19.56
C TRP A 872 -16.53 37.03 20.67
N LEU A 873 -15.96 37.89 21.51
CA LEU A 873 -15.09 37.48 22.61
C LEU A 873 -15.79 36.59 23.63
N ILE A 874 -17.06 36.98 23.98
CA ILE A 874 -17.87 36.22 24.93
C ILE A 874 -18.26 34.86 24.31
N ILE A 875 -18.70 34.83 23.05
CA ILE A 875 -19.06 33.59 22.35
C ILE A 875 -17.87 32.63 22.28
N VAL A 876 -16.69 33.11 21.83
CA VAL A 876 -15.49 32.27 21.68
C VAL A 876 -15.04 31.72 23.03
N THR A 877 -15.04 32.56 24.09
CA THR A 877 -14.60 32.12 25.42
C THR A 877 -15.61 31.21 26.10
N SER A 878 -16.90 31.49 26.05
CA SER A 878 -17.94 30.64 26.66
C SER A 878 -18.02 29.26 25.98
N THR A 879 -18.00 29.22 24.64
CA THR A 879 -18.01 27.95 23.89
C THR A 879 -16.73 27.11 24.04
N SER A 880 -15.60 27.74 24.39
CA SER A 880 -14.34 27.02 24.64
C SER A 880 -14.43 26.03 25.81
N VAL A 881 -15.42 26.17 26.69
CA VAL A 881 -15.72 25.21 27.77
C VAL A 881 -15.87 23.79 27.25
N VAL A 882 -16.38 23.61 26.03
CA VAL A 882 -16.47 22.28 25.37
C VAL A 882 -15.10 21.61 25.26
N LEU A 883 -14.05 22.37 24.97
CA LEU A 883 -12.67 21.87 24.90
C LEU A 883 -12.18 21.40 26.28
N TRP A 884 -12.42 22.19 27.30
CA TRP A 884 -12.00 21.92 28.68
C TRP A 884 -12.73 20.74 29.30
N ILE A 885 -14.05 20.61 29.07
CA ILE A 885 -14.83 19.44 29.49
C ILE A 885 -14.26 18.16 28.86
N GLY A 886 -13.98 18.20 27.55
CA GLY A 886 -13.37 17.07 26.84
C GLY A 886 -11.99 16.71 27.40
N GLU A 887 -11.19 17.66 27.81
CA GLU A 887 -9.87 17.43 28.41
C GLU A 887 -9.99 16.83 29.82
N LEU A 888 -10.85 17.34 30.66
CA LEU A 888 -11.14 16.78 31.98
C LEU A 888 -11.61 15.31 31.88
N PHE A 889 -12.52 15.02 30.97
CA PHE A 889 -13.00 13.65 30.76
C PHE A 889 -11.87 12.70 30.34
N ARG A 890 -10.92 13.15 29.53
CA ARG A 890 -9.73 12.35 29.14
C ARG A 890 -8.78 12.14 30.31
N LEU A 891 -8.57 13.14 31.14
CA LEU A 891 -7.73 13.03 32.34
C LEU A 891 -8.31 12.00 33.34
N PHE A 892 -9.60 12.02 33.56
CA PHE A 892 -10.28 11.03 34.40
C PHE A 892 -10.17 9.61 33.85
N ASN A 893 -10.40 9.43 32.55
CA ASN A 893 -10.27 8.11 31.92
C ASN A 893 -8.83 7.57 31.89
N LYS A 894 -7.84 8.44 31.83
CA LYS A 894 -6.43 8.03 31.91
C LYS A 894 -6.06 7.54 33.32
N ARG A 895 -6.62 8.18 34.35
CA ARG A 895 -6.40 7.81 35.76
C ARG A 895 -7.05 6.46 36.13
N ASN A 896 -8.16 6.11 35.47
CA ASN A 896 -8.83 4.82 35.69
C ASN A 896 -8.20 3.64 34.91
N LYS A 897 -7.27 3.91 33.99
CA LYS A 897 -6.53 2.88 33.24
C LYS A 897 -5.13 2.61 33.80
N GLN A 898 -4.62 3.48 34.68
CA GLN A 898 -3.43 3.25 35.49
C GLN A 898 -3.85 2.60 36.83
#